data_82844c78edc292a950c389914a9fc53d
#
_entry.id   82844c78edc292a950c389914a9fc53d
#
_cell.length_a   1.000
_cell.length_b   1.000
_cell.length_c   1.000
_cell.angle_alpha   90.00
_cell.angle_beta   90.00
_cell.angle_gamma   90.00
#
_symmetry.space_group_name_H-M   'P 1'
#
loop_
_entity.id
_entity.type
_entity.pdbx_description
1 polymer ?
#
loop_
_entity_poly.entity_id
_entity_poly.type
_entity_poly.pdbx_seq_one_letter_code
_entity_poly.pdbx_strand_id
1 'polypeptide(L)'
;MKKSFSFSHAWLIFSGALALISAQSSAQQNVDTLSTSDFNLQEIVVSAPVMQVTNSKQEISNAELNRDNTGQNLPYLLSTSPSIVVTSDDGLGVGYTYFHIRGTDQTRINMTMNEVPLNDAESQGVFWVNLTDMASGVSNLQIQRGIGTSANGGSSFGASVNLRTLDATIPQSTHPGPIRGEVNFNGGMYNTFREMVKIDGYWGDRTSKQGAWHFGGRFSKVNSDGYMYRASSDLLSYQAELGWQNTKTAVTLTAFGGKEKTYMAWYGVDSIHAYGVNGADRRYNPAGEYIDKNGNIAYYDNQTDNYQQHHFHLHIGHRFNLHWMLSATAHYTFGTGYYEMLNADYDTYEPVDITQKGLRNHFYGGILTAKYVHEKVDVQMGVALNQYRGLQYGNIDTTLSVQRTFIPYYEGHGLKTDGNIYAKANWRVLHRGQEKLSLYGDLQYRLVDYSIWGDNEETSYLDALDPIDKHHTWHFFNPKAGLTYDNKGHRLSATFALAHREPTRNNFVANTAQQDPKPERLYDYELGYSYSSRGVLKSGYAIPWTIGLNLYCMDYDNQLIATGDVSSVGYLNTTNVKRSYRCGAEFQFAVDWTSWFAWRGNLTWSRNRWKDSNTWRTISFSPDWTAGNTFSFHHAGFNADIQTLVVSSQFLGNYEDINAKLKAYTVTNLQLSYALPIKNSNIPDITLKGQINNLFDTKYVNNGGTDGTYVWYFPQAGINVHAGFVVQW
;
A
#
# COMPACT_ATOMS: atom_id res chain seq x y z
N MET A 1 -0.48 41.58 -10.24
CA MET A 1 -0.87 41.38 -11.65
C MET A 1 -1.46 39.98 -11.82
N LYS A 2 -2.77 39.93 -11.97
CA LYS A 2 -3.50 38.65 -12.22
C LYS A 2 -3.27 38.24 -13.67
N LYS A 3 -2.62 37.10 -13.93
CA LYS A 3 -2.69 36.42 -15.23
C LYS A 3 -3.64 35.22 -15.08
N SER A 4 -4.82 35.40 -15.66
CA SER A 4 -5.79 34.34 -15.89
C SER A 4 -5.24 33.38 -16.95
N PHE A 5 -5.09 32.12 -16.63
CA PHE A 5 -4.86 31.06 -17.62
C PHE A 5 -6.19 30.76 -18.33
N SER A 6 -6.24 31.03 -19.62
CA SER A 6 -7.42 30.80 -20.44
C SER A 6 -7.52 29.33 -20.87
N PHE A 7 -8.71 28.78 -20.67
CA PHE A 7 -9.10 27.39 -20.92
C PHE A 7 -9.15 26.96 -22.41
N SER A 8 -8.63 27.76 -23.35
CA SER A 8 -8.86 27.58 -24.79
C SER A 8 -7.94 26.55 -25.48
N HIS A 9 -6.88 26.06 -24.84
CA HIS A 9 -5.93 25.14 -25.49
C HIS A 9 -6.11 23.66 -25.11
N ALA A 10 -6.91 23.34 -24.10
CA ALA A 10 -7.19 21.96 -23.73
C ALA A 10 -8.23 21.26 -24.64
N TRP A 11 -9.06 22.04 -25.34
CA TRP A 11 -10.10 21.50 -26.23
C TRP A 11 -9.60 21.05 -27.61
N LEU A 12 -8.46 21.53 -28.06
CA LEU A 12 -7.89 21.17 -29.36
C LEU A 12 -7.22 19.78 -29.39
N ILE A 13 -6.84 19.24 -28.23
CA ILE A 13 -6.28 17.88 -28.12
C ILE A 13 -7.40 16.84 -28.01
N PHE A 14 -8.55 17.21 -27.46
CA PHE A 14 -9.71 16.30 -27.31
C PHE A 14 -10.54 16.15 -28.60
N SER A 15 -10.60 17.16 -29.44
CA SER A 15 -11.36 17.12 -30.70
C SER A 15 -10.68 16.33 -31.81
N GLY A 16 -9.36 16.13 -31.74
CA GLY A 16 -8.61 15.29 -32.70
C GLY A 16 -8.82 13.78 -32.51
N ALA A 17 -9.16 13.34 -31.30
CA ALA A 17 -9.35 11.93 -30.99
C ALA A 17 -10.75 11.39 -31.32
N LEU A 18 -11.76 12.25 -31.41
CA LEU A 18 -13.14 11.84 -31.71
C LEU A 18 -13.46 11.72 -33.20
N ALA A 19 -12.64 12.26 -34.09
CA ALA A 19 -12.89 12.27 -35.54
C ALA A 19 -12.44 10.99 -36.28
N LEU A 20 -11.84 10.01 -35.59
CA LEU A 20 -11.35 8.75 -36.19
C LEU A 20 -12.23 7.50 -35.94
N ILE A 21 -13.44 7.69 -35.39
CA ILE A 21 -14.30 6.59 -34.91
C ILE A 21 -15.33 6.09 -36.01
N SER A 22 -15.12 6.37 -37.25
CA SER A 22 -16.00 5.81 -38.29
C SER A 22 -15.26 4.90 -39.27
N ALA A 23 -14.89 3.70 -38.81
CA ALA A 23 -14.59 2.59 -39.70
C ALA A 23 -15.12 1.30 -39.06
N GLN A 24 -16.26 0.84 -39.55
CA GLN A 24 -16.76 -0.51 -39.31
C GLN A 24 -15.79 -1.52 -39.88
N SER A 25 -15.35 -2.48 -39.09
CA SER A 25 -14.83 -3.74 -39.62
C SER A 25 -15.32 -4.92 -38.78
N SER A 26 -16.12 -5.73 -39.43
CA SER A 26 -16.49 -7.08 -39.01
C SER A 26 -15.25 -7.97 -39.10
N ALA A 27 -14.68 -8.38 -38.02
CA ALA A 27 -13.81 -9.55 -37.94
C ALA A 27 -14.20 -10.35 -36.70
N GLN A 28 -14.94 -11.41 -36.98
CA GLN A 28 -15.31 -12.45 -36.05
C GLN A 28 -14.09 -13.35 -35.87
N GLN A 29 -13.47 -13.37 -34.68
CA GLN A 29 -12.60 -14.48 -34.29
C GLN A 29 -12.98 -14.94 -32.87
N ASN A 30 -13.09 -16.25 -32.78
CA ASN A 30 -13.44 -17.02 -31.59
C ASN A 30 -12.57 -16.62 -30.42
N VAL A 31 -13.20 -16.05 -29.41
CA VAL A 31 -12.65 -16.04 -28.06
C VAL A 31 -12.89 -17.43 -27.52
N ASP A 32 -11.82 -18.18 -27.34
CA ASP A 32 -11.85 -19.50 -26.72
C ASP A 32 -12.67 -19.43 -25.44
N THR A 33 -13.71 -20.24 -25.41
CA THR A 33 -14.38 -20.65 -24.20
C THR A 33 -13.30 -21.19 -23.25
N LEU A 34 -13.07 -20.50 -22.13
CA LEU A 34 -12.30 -21.04 -21.02
C LEU A 34 -12.86 -22.43 -20.73
N SER A 35 -12.10 -23.45 -21.14
CA SER A 35 -12.46 -24.82 -20.85
C SER A 35 -12.41 -24.98 -19.33
N THR A 36 -13.40 -25.62 -18.78
CA THR A 36 -13.50 -25.97 -17.35
C THR A 36 -12.37 -26.90 -16.87
N SER A 37 -11.38 -27.20 -17.70
CA SER A 37 -10.23 -28.05 -17.41
C SER A 37 -9.01 -27.34 -16.84
N ASP A 38 -8.94 -26.00 -16.91
CA ASP A 38 -7.76 -25.23 -16.47
C ASP A 38 -7.93 -24.54 -15.11
N PHE A 39 -8.66 -25.16 -14.18
CA PHE A 39 -8.58 -24.77 -12.78
C PHE A 39 -7.20 -25.17 -12.23
N ASN A 40 -6.29 -24.23 -12.27
CA ASN A 40 -4.97 -24.40 -11.69
C ASN A 40 -5.13 -24.54 -10.17
N LEU A 41 -4.58 -25.63 -9.58
CA LEU A 41 -4.62 -25.85 -8.14
C LEU A 41 -3.96 -24.72 -7.33
N GLN A 42 -3.12 -23.92 -7.96
CA GLN A 42 -2.54 -22.69 -7.42
C GLN A 42 -3.60 -21.64 -7.03
N GLU A 43 -4.72 -21.59 -7.74
CA GLU A 43 -5.87 -20.74 -7.35
C GLU A 43 -6.58 -21.26 -6.10
N ILE A 44 -6.36 -22.51 -5.67
CA ILE A 44 -7.00 -23.10 -4.50
C ILE A 44 -6.34 -22.62 -3.21
N VAL A 45 -5.02 -22.45 -3.21
CA VAL A 45 -4.26 -22.12 -1.99
C VAL A 45 -4.24 -20.63 -1.72
N VAL A 46 -4.27 -19.78 -2.73
CA VAL A 46 -3.89 -18.37 -2.57
C VAL A 46 -4.94 -17.39 -3.07
N SER A 47 -6.02 -17.77 -3.67
CA SER A 47 -7.08 -16.78 -3.91
C SER A 47 -8.40 -17.31 -4.38
N ALA A 48 -9.39 -16.64 -3.87
CA ALA A 48 -10.60 -16.42 -4.61
C ALA A 48 -10.28 -15.68 -5.92
N PRO A 49 -10.72 -16.14 -7.12
CA PRO A 49 -10.86 -15.21 -8.21
C PRO A 49 -11.68 -14.06 -7.64
N VAL A 50 -11.04 -12.88 -7.52
CA VAL A 50 -11.75 -11.71 -7.03
C VAL A 50 -12.81 -11.45 -8.09
N MET A 51 -14.05 -11.59 -7.71
CA MET A 51 -15.17 -11.27 -8.58
C MET A 51 -14.97 -9.84 -9.03
N GLN A 52 -14.66 -9.63 -10.31
CA GLN A 52 -14.48 -8.29 -10.88
C GLN A 52 -15.85 -7.63 -10.97
N VAL A 53 -16.30 -7.05 -9.89
CA VAL A 53 -17.59 -6.37 -9.84
C VAL A 53 -17.47 -4.89 -10.15
N THR A 54 -16.27 -4.30 -9.97
CA THR A 54 -16.05 -2.86 -10.14
C THR A 54 -14.87 -2.54 -11.05
N ASN A 55 -14.90 -1.36 -11.71
CA ASN A 55 -13.77 -0.80 -12.45
C ASN A 55 -12.71 -0.15 -11.51
N SER A 56 -12.96 -0.14 -10.21
CA SER A 56 -12.05 0.38 -9.18
C SER A 56 -10.92 -0.59 -8.80
N LYS A 57 -10.87 -1.76 -9.43
CA LYS A 57 -9.86 -2.78 -9.20
C LYS A 57 -8.69 -2.65 -10.19
N GLN A 58 -7.47 -2.78 -9.68
CA GLN A 58 -6.23 -2.82 -10.46
C GLN A 58 -5.38 -4.01 -10.01
N GLU A 59 -4.78 -4.71 -10.95
CA GLU A 59 -3.78 -5.74 -10.69
C GLU A 59 -2.44 -5.26 -11.25
N ILE A 60 -1.37 -5.46 -10.47
CA ILE A 60 0.01 -5.12 -10.81
C ILE A 60 0.83 -6.39 -10.68
N SER A 61 1.47 -6.78 -11.77
CA SER A 61 2.27 -8.00 -11.82
C SER A 61 3.64 -7.82 -11.14
N ASN A 62 4.27 -8.95 -10.77
CA ASN A 62 5.65 -8.97 -10.27
C ASN A 62 6.62 -8.26 -11.23
N ALA A 63 6.47 -8.48 -12.54
CA ALA A 63 7.32 -7.86 -13.54
C ALA A 63 7.21 -6.32 -13.52
N GLU A 64 6.00 -5.78 -13.37
CA GLU A 64 5.78 -4.33 -13.23
C GLU A 64 6.36 -3.80 -11.92
N LEU A 65 6.11 -4.47 -10.78
CA LEU A 65 6.65 -4.07 -9.49
C LEU A 65 8.20 -4.06 -9.47
N ASN A 66 8.83 -5.12 -10.00
CA ASN A 66 10.29 -5.25 -9.98
C ASN A 66 10.98 -4.43 -11.07
N ARG A 67 10.30 -4.03 -12.13
CA ARG A 67 10.86 -3.12 -13.13
C ARG A 67 11.29 -1.81 -12.48
N ASP A 68 10.41 -1.26 -11.62
CA ASP A 68 10.55 0.05 -11.01
C ASP A 68 11.25 0.00 -9.64
N ASN A 69 11.50 -1.19 -9.09
CA ASN A 69 12.04 -1.39 -7.76
C ASN A 69 13.56 -1.20 -7.71
N THR A 70 14.01 -0.08 -7.15
CA THR A 70 15.43 0.24 -6.87
C THR A 70 15.76 0.24 -5.37
N GLY A 71 14.81 -0.20 -4.51
CA GLY A 71 14.95 -0.24 -3.04
C GLY A 71 13.95 0.63 -2.30
N GLN A 72 13.10 1.37 -3.02
CA GLN A 72 12.01 2.15 -2.44
C GLN A 72 10.93 1.24 -1.88
N ASN A 73 10.23 1.71 -0.85
CA ASN A 73 9.10 0.99 -0.26
C ASN A 73 7.92 0.87 -1.24
N LEU A 74 7.09 -0.15 -1.02
CA LEU A 74 5.98 -0.49 -1.90
C LEU A 74 5.06 0.70 -2.27
N PRO A 75 4.70 1.64 -1.39
CA PRO A 75 3.89 2.81 -1.77
C PRO A 75 4.43 3.58 -2.96
N TYR A 76 5.76 3.76 -3.06
CA TYR A 76 6.37 4.49 -4.19
C TYR A 76 6.17 3.80 -5.52
N LEU A 77 6.18 2.47 -5.53
CA LEU A 77 5.93 1.67 -6.75
C LEU A 77 4.46 1.75 -7.22
N LEU A 78 3.56 2.25 -6.35
CA LEU A 78 2.14 2.44 -6.65
C LEU A 78 1.78 3.89 -7.04
N SER A 79 2.74 4.80 -7.01
CA SER A 79 2.51 6.25 -7.14
C SER A 79 1.82 6.68 -8.44
N THR A 80 1.99 5.94 -9.54
CA THR A 80 1.33 6.18 -10.83
C THR A 80 -0.07 5.57 -10.95
N SER A 81 -0.55 4.88 -9.91
CA SER A 81 -1.90 4.30 -9.89
C SER A 81 -2.96 5.37 -9.61
N PRO A 82 -4.19 5.21 -10.15
CA PRO A 82 -5.25 6.20 -9.97
C PRO A 82 -5.58 6.45 -8.49
N SER A 83 -5.81 7.73 -8.13
CA SER A 83 -6.21 8.17 -6.81
C SER A 83 -5.21 7.84 -5.68
N ILE A 84 -3.98 7.45 -5.99
CA ILE A 84 -2.94 7.19 -5.00
C ILE A 84 -2.04 8.42 -4.87
N VAL A 85 -1.82 8.86 -3.64
CA VAL A 85 -0.85 9.90 -3.27
C VAL A 85 0.12 9.30 -2.27
N VAL A 86 1.41 9.38 -2.56
CA VAL A 86 2.48 8.81 -1.75
C VAL A 86 3.27 9.91 -1.08
N THR A 87 3.66 9.69 0.17
CA THR A 87 4.45 10.63 0.96
C THR A 87 5.64 9.94 1.63
N SER A 88 6.68 10.69 1.97
CA SER A 88 7.90 10.19 2.61
C SER A 88 8.53 11.23 3.50
N ASP A 89 9.10 10.78 4.62
CA ASP A 89 9.78 11.64 5.59
C ASP A 89 11.28 11.77 5.26
N ASP A 90 11.91 10.71 4.75
CA ASP A 90 13.32 10.69 4.37
C ASP A 90 13.63 11.43 3.06
N GLY A 91 12.58 11.76 2.29
CA GLY A 91 12.65 12.45 1.01
C GLY A 91 13.11 11.60 -0.18
N LEU A 92 13.31 10.29 0.00
CA LEU A 92 13.77 9.35 -1.04
C LEU A 92 12.83 8.14 -1.20
N GLY A 93 12.02 7.84 -0.18
CA GLY A 93 11.06 6.74 -0.18
C GLY A 93 11.63 5.39 0.25
N VAL A 94 12.76 5.37 0.97
CA VAL A 94 13.38 4.16 1.54
C VAL A 94 13.05 4.03 3.03
N GLY A 95 13.02 5.14 3.77
CA GLY A 95 12.61 5.22 5.18
C GLY A 95 11.09 5.16 5.35
N TYR A 96 10.57 6.02 6.23
CA TYR A 96 9.12 6.09 6.47
C TYR A 96 8.37 6.62 5.25
N THR A 97 7.42 5.83 4.80
CA THR A 97 6.56 6.12 3.64
C THR A 97 5.11 5.83 3.96
N TYR A 98 4.23 6.65 3.41
CA TYR A 98 2.80 6.54 3.60
C TYR A 98 2.09 6.70 2.26
N PHE A 99 0.84 6.32 2.19
CA PHE A 99 0.02 6.59 1.02
C PHE A 99 -1.45 6.78 1.38
N HIS A 100 -2.14 7.51 0.52
CA HIS A 100 -3.58 7.74 0.60
C HIS A 100 -4.23 7.21 -0.68
N ILE A 101 -5.40 6.61 -0.55
CA ILE A 101 -6.23 6.20 -1.68
C ILE A 101 -7.54 6.97 -1.61
N ARG A 102 -7.87 7.78 -2.62
CA ARG A 102 -9.04 8.67 -2.61
C ARG A 102 -9.07 9.61 -1.40
N GLY A 103 -7.89 10.08 -0.94
CA GLY A 103 -7.75 10.86 0.29
C GLY A 103 -8.03 10.10 1.60
N THR A 104 -8.14 8.78 1.55
CA THR A 104 -8.26 7.91 2.73
C THR A 104 -6.87 7.48 3.17
N ASP A 105 -6.53 7.70 4.44
CA ASP A 105 -5.24 7.37 5.02
C ASP A 105 -5.03 5.85 5.21
N GLN A 106 -3.78 5.46 5.42
CA GLN A 106 -3.40 4.04 5.50
C GLN A 106 -4.07 3.25 6.64
N THR A 107 -4.54 3.91 7.72
CA THR A 107 -5.24 3.24 8.82
C THR A 107 -6.64 2.75 8.42
N ARG A 108 -7.14 3.20 7.27
CA ARG A 108 -8.42 2.82 6.67
C ARG A 108 -8.25 1.96 5.42
N ILE A 109 -7.01 1.61 5.08
CA ILE A 109 -6.66 0.76 3.93
C ILE A 109 -6.31 -0.62 4.45
N ASN A 110 -7.11 -1.61 4.10
CA ASN A 110 -6.86 -2.99 4.48
C ASN A 110 -5.76 -3.59 3.61
N MET A 111 -4.78 -4.21 4.24
CA MET A 111 -3.66 -4.89 3.59
C MET A 111 -3.62 -6.34 3.98
N THR A 112 -3.47 -7.23 2.99
CA THR A 112 -3.35 -8.66 3.25
C THR A 112 -2.18 -9.26 2.47
N MET A 113 -1.57 -10.27 3.05
CA MET A 113 -0.65 -11.18 2.38
C MET A 113 -1.27 -12.57 2.40
N ASN A 114 -1.59 -13.12 1.21
CA ASN A 114 -2.25 -14.42 1.10
C ASN A 114 -3.53 -14.51 1.98
N GLU A 115 -4.39 -13.49 1.92
CA GLU A 115 -5.62 -13.34 2.71
C GLU A 115 -5.41 -13.06 4.22
N VAL A 116 -4.17 -13.16 4.76
CA VAL A 116 -3.84 -12.83 6.16
C VAL A 116 -3.64 -11.33 6.32
N PRO A 117 -4.28 -10.67 7.32
CA PRO A 117 -4.08 -9.24 7.57
C PRO A 117 -2.62 -8.89 7.91
N LEU A 118 -2.10 -7.84 7.28
CA LEU A 118 -0.79 -7.25 7.57
C LEU A 118 -0.87 -6.01 8.46
N ASN A 119 -2.03 -5.34 8.49
CA ASN A 119 -2.22 -4.18 9.35
C ASN A 119 -2.03 -4.59 10.82
N ASP A 120 -1.27 -3.80 11.56
CA ASP A 120 -1.22 -3.93 13.01
C ASP A 120 -2.64 -3.78 13.59
N ALA A 121 -2.99 -4.59 14.58
CA ALA A 121 -4.37 -4.67 15.05
C ALA A 121 -4.79 -3.45 15.89
N GLU A 122 -3.85 -2.75 16.54
CA GLU A 122 -4.12 -1.58 17.37
C GLU A 122 -4.01 -0.27 16.60
N SER A 123 -2.93 -0.06 15.84
CA SER A 123 -2.74 1.15 15.01
C SER A 123 -3.52 1.10 13.70
N GLN A 124 -3.90 -0.10 13.24
CA GLN A 124 -4.57 -0.37 11.96
C GLN A 124 -3.77 0.09 10.72
N GLY A 125 -2.49 0.41 10.90
CA GLY A 125 -1.56 0.80 9.84
C GLY A 125 -0.61 -0.33 9.43
N VAL A 126 0.14 -0.07 8.36
CA VAL A 126 1.30 -0.88 7.95
C VAL A 126 2.52 0.04 7.91
N PHE A 127 3.57 -0.31 8.63
CA PHE A 127 4.84 0.39 8.59
C PHE A 127 5.74 -0.29 7.55
N TRP A 128 5.97 0.39 6.43
CA TRP A 128 6.63 -0.20 5.27
C TRP A 128 8.11 -0.50 5.48
N VAL A 129 8.75 0.21 6.38
CA VAL A 129 10.13 -0.07 6.83
C VAL A 129 10.28 -1.47 7.43
N ASN A 130 9.22 -2.00 8.06
CA ASN A 130 9.18 -3.36 8.63
C ASN A 130 9.01 -4.45 7.56
N LEU A 131 8.58 -4.07 6.35
CA LEU A 131 8.26 -4.95 5.22
C LEU A 131 9.14 -4.59 4.01
N THR A 132 10.42 -4.41 4.25
CA THR A 132 11.44 -4.00 3.28
C THR A 132 11.42 -4.86 2.02
N ASP A 133 11.54 -4.19 0.85
CA ASP A 133 11.62 -4.84 -0.46
C ASP A 133 10.52 -5.89 -0.70
N MET A 134 9.32 -5.64 -0.15
CA MET A 134 8.17 -6.53 -0.27
C MET A 134 7.86 -6.87 -1.73
N ALA A 135 8.04 -5.91 -2.65
CA ALA A 135 7.77 -6.09 -4.07
C ALA A 135 8.53 -7.26 -4.71
N SER A 136 9.76 -7.56 -4.26
CA SER A 136 10.54 -8.67 -4.79
C SER A 136 10.06 -10.05 -4.31
N GLY A 137 9.27 -10.07 -3.23
CA GLY A 137 8.68 -11.28 -2.64
C GLY A 137 7.22 -11.57 -3.07
N VAL A 138 6.66 -10.76 -3.97
CA VAL A 138 5.23 -10.80 -4.35
C VAL A 138 5.08 -11.22 -5.81
N SER A 139 4.15 -12.13 -6.10
CA SER A 139 3.82 -12.54 -7.48
C SER A 139 2.90 -11.54 -8.17
N ASN A 140 1.92 -11.03 -7.46
CA ASN A 140 1.06 -9.95 -7.90
C ASN A 140 0.51 -9.17 -6.71
N LEU A 141 0.05 -7.97 -6.99
CA LEU A 141 -0.61 -7.07 -6.07
C LEU A 141 -1.92 -6.63 -6.69
N GLN A 142 -2.97 -6.64 -5.88
CA GLN A 142 -4.29 -6.18 -6.28
C GLN A 142 -4.71 -5.01 -5.41
N ILE A 143 -5.05 -3.89 -6.04
CA ILE A 143 -5.63 -2.73 -5.39
C ILE A 143 -7.13 -2.71 -5.69
N GLN A 144 -7.95 -2.59 -4.67
CA GLN A 144 -9.36 -2.27 -4.77
C GLN A 144 -9.63 -0.95 -4.05
N ARG A 145 -10.00 0.08 -4.79
CA ARG A 145 -10.38 1.39 -4.25
C ARG A 145 -11.83 1.33 -3.78
N GLY A 146 -12.16 1.99 -2.66
CA GLY A 146 -13.45 1.88 -1.98
C GLY A 146 -13.56 0.62 -1.12
N ILE A 147 -14.76 0.30 -0.62
CA ILE A 147 -15.00 -0.85 0.25
C ILE A 147 -14.71 -2.15 -0.50
N GLY A 148 -13.75 -2.93 0.01
CA GLY A 148 -13.38 -4.22 -0.55
C GLY A 148 -14.39 -5.33 -0.24
N THR A 149 -14.17 -6.50 -0.86
CA THR A 149 -14.94 -7.72 -0.57
C THR A 149 -14.69 -8.23 0.84
N SER A 150 -15.67 -8.87 1.46
CA SER A 150 -15.55 -9.46 2.79
C SER A 150 -14.50 -10.58 2.90
N ALA A 151 -14.11 -11.18 1.76
CA ALA A 151 -13.00 -12.12 1.71
C ALA A 151 -11.63 -11.48 2.02
N ASN A 152 -11.50 -10.17 1.93
CA ASN A 152 -10.28 -9.44 2.31
C ASN A 152 -10.16 -9.25 3.84
N GLY A 153 -11.07 -9.81 4.63
CA GLY A 153 -11.07 -9.70 6.09
C GLY A 153 -11.97 -8.60 6.64
N GLY A 154 -11.94 -8.45 7.96
CA GLY A 154 -12.83 -7.53 8.68
C GLY A 154 -12.53 -6.05 8.46
N SER A 155 -11.29 -5.69 8.14
CA SER A 155 -10.83 -4.29 8.05
C SER A 155 -10.98 -3.67 6.65
N SER A 156 -11.69 -4.31 5.72
CA SER A 156 -11.92 -3.81 4.36
C SER A 156 -12.86 -2.60 4.38
N PHE A 157 -12.33 -1.40 4.56
CA PHE A 157 -13.07 -0.16 4.79
C PHE A 157 -12.90 0.86 3.65
N GLY A 158 -11.85 1.67 3.63
CA GLY A 158 -11.67 2.73 2.63
C GLY A 158 -11.04 2.26 1.32
N ALA A 159 -10.19 1.24 1.38
CA ALA A 159 -9.59 0.53 0.26
C ALA A 159 -9.03 -0.81 0.71
N SER A 160 -8.62 -1.66 -0.23
CA SER A 160 -7.92 -2.92 0.04
C SER A 160 -6.75 -3.10 -0.91
N VAL A 161 -5.60 -3.54 -0.36
CA VAL A 161 -4.41 -3.95 -1.12
C VAL A 161 -4.08 -5.38 -0.75
N ASN A 162 -4.19 -6.29 -1.71
CA ASN A 162 -3.99 -7.71 -1.49
C ASN A 162 -2.72 -8.15 -2.20
N LEU A 163 -1.77 -8.67 -1.43
CA LEU A 163 -0.48 -9.15 -1.88
C LEU A 163 -0.51 -10.68 -1.95
N ARG A 164 0.12 -11.25 -2.96
CA ARG A 164 0.36 -12.69 -3.05
C ARG A 164 1.84 -12.97 -3.06
N THR A 165 2.30 -13.94 -2.27
CA THR A 165 3.68 -14.41 -2.33
C THR A 165 4.00 -14.99 -3.70
N LEU A 166 5.29 -15.01 -4.02
CA LEU A 166 5.77 -15.66 -5.24
C LEU A 166 5.43 -17.14 -5.18
N ASP A 167 4.78 -17.59 -6.24
CA ASP A 167 4.54 -18.99 -6.45
C ASP A 167 5.78 -19.64 -7.10
N ALA A 168 6.48 -20.48 -6.34
CA ALA A 168 7.65 -21.20 -6.81
C ALA A 168 7.38 -22.15 -8.00
N THR A 169 6.11 -22.30 -8.35
CA THR A 169 5.68 -23.31 -9.34
C THR A 169 5.47 -22.76 -10.76
N ILE A 170 5.56 -21.46 -10.97
CA ILE A 170 5.37 -20.87 -12.31
C ILE A 170 6.72 -20.74 -13.00
N PRO A 171 7.01 -21.51 -14.08
CA PRO A 171 8.21 -21.29 -14.86
C PRO A 171 8.08 -19.96 -15.61
N GLN A 172 8.77 -18.94 -15.18
CA GLN A 172 8.89 -17.67 -15.92
C GLN A 172 10.28 -17.50 -16.56
N SER A 173 11.18 -18.44 -16.29
CA SER A 173 12.54 -18.42 -16.79
C SER A 173 12.66 -19.13 -18.13
N THR A 174 13.52 -18.62 -19.02
CA THR A 174 13.96 -19.29 -20.24
C THR A 174 14.83 -20.52 -19.95
N HIS A 175 15.28 -20.70 -18.68
CA HIS A 175 16.12 -21.79 -18.23
C HIS A 175 15.25 -22.93 -17.69
N PRO A 176 15.28 -24.12 -18.30
CA PRO A 176 14.39 -25.24 -17.97
C PRO A 176 14.82 -26.08 -16.75
N GLY A 177 15.71 -25.58 -15.91
CA GLY A 177 16.20 -26.31 -14.73
C GLY A 177 15.15 -26.45 -13.62
N PRO A 178 15.24 -27.50 -12.76
CA PRO A 178 14.37 -27.66 -11.61
C PRO A 178 14.65 -26.62 -10.51
N ILE A 179 15.80 -25.97 -10.54
CA ILE A 179 16.22 -24.91 -9.62
C ILE A 179 16.50 -23.64 -10.42
N ARG A 180 15.98 -22.54 -9.95
CA ARG A 180 16.14 -21.21 -10.53
C ARG A 180 16.69 -20.25 -9.48
N GLY A 181 17.45 -19.26 -9.91
CA GLY A 181 17.95 -18.23 -9.02
C GLY A 181 17.91 -16.86 -9.66
N GLU A 182 17.93 -15.85 -8.81
CA GLU A 182 18.02 -14.45 -9.18
C GLU A 182 18.95 -13.72 -8.22
N VAL A 183 19.84 -12.90 -8.76
CA VAL A 183 20.58 -11.89 -8.02
C VAL A 183 20.21 -10.54 -8.62
N ASN A 184 19.82 -9.59 -7.77
CA ASN A 184 19.42 -8.26 -8.18
C ASN A 184 20.16 -7.24 -7.32
N PHE A 185 20.99 -6.43 -7.96
CA PHE A 185 21.77 -5.38 -7.31
C PHE A 185 21.40 -4.03 -7.91
N ASN A 186 21.16 -3.04 -7.04
CA ASN A 186 21.01 -1.65 -7.42
C ASN A 186 21.82 -0.77 -6.48
N GLY A 187 22.49 0.24 -7.03
CA GLY A 187 23.21 1.27 -6.30
C GLY A 187 22.86 2.65 -6.84
N GLY A 188 22.86 3.66 -5.99
CA GLY A 188 22.47 5.00 -6.41
C GLY A 188 22.94 6.11 -5.49
N MET A 189 22.45 7.31 -5.76
CA MET A 189 22.73 8.49 -4.95
C MET A 189 22.23 8.31 -3.51
N TYR A 190 22.78 9.11 -2.59
CA TYR A 190 22.51 9.05 -1.15
C TYR A 190 22.88 7.71 -0.53
N ASN A 191 23.97 7.09 -1.02
CA ASN A 191 24.46 5.78 -0.57
C ASN A 191 23.35 4.72 -0.53
N THR A 192 22.40 4.79 -1.49
CA THR A 192 21.31 3.85 -1.56
C THR A 192 21.75 2.60 -2.29
N PHE A 193 21.74 1.46 -1.60
CA PHE A 193 22.07 0.15 -2.14
C PHE A 193 20.96 -0.84 -1.83
N ARG A 194 20.61 -1.65 -2.81
CA ARG A 194 19.70 -2.78 -2.65
C ARG A 194 20.38 -4.03 -3.21
N GLU A 195 20.45 -5.05 -2.38
CA GLU A 195 20.99 -6.37 -2.68
C GLU A 195 19.93 -7.42 -2.42
N MET A 196 19.54 -8.18 -3.43
CA MET A 196 18.56 -9.22 -3.30
C MET A 196 19.05 -10.51 -3.96
N VAL A 197 18.89 -11.61 -3.24
CA VAL A 197 19.11 -12.97 -3.73
C VAL A 197 17.83 -13.77 -3.56
N LYS A 198 17.44 -14.48 -4.61
CA LYS A 198 16.29 -15.38 -4.60
C LYS A 198 16.68 -16.72 -5.22
N ILE A 199 16.15 -17.79 -4.64
CA ILE A 199 16.25 -19.14 -5.18
C ILE A 199 14.89 -19.81 -5.05
N ASP A 200 14.49 -20.54 -6.05
CA ASP A 200 13.28 -21.38 -6.01
C ASP A 200 13.47 -22.67 -6.84
N GLY A 201 12.70 -23.68 -6.48
CA GLY A 201 12.76 -24.93 -7.19
C GLY A 201 11.62 -25.86 -6.84
N TYR A 202 11.52 -26.94 -7.62
CA TYR A 202 10.52 -27.96 -7.42
C TYR A 202 11.07 -29.35 -7.79
N TRP A 203 10.47 -30.38 -7.21
CA TRP A 203 10.71 -31.77 -7.60
C TRP A 203 9.43 -32.61 -7.46
N GLY A 204 9.33 -33.69 -8.25
CA GLY A 204 8.12 -34.51 -8.33
C GLY A 204 7.19 -34.11 -9.46
N ASP A 205 6.02 -34.74 -9.51
CA ASP A 205 5.00 -34.53 -10.52
C ASP A 205 3.65 -34.18 -9.87
N ARG A 206 3.16 -32.98 -10.11
CA ARG A 206 1.90 -32.49 -9.56
C ARG A 206 0.68 -33.23 -10.07
N THR A 207 0.78 -33.86 -11.22
CA THR A 207 -0.31 -34.64 -11.80
C THR A 207 -0.40 -36.03 -11.20
N SER A 208 0.65 -36.47 -10.50
CA SER A 208 0.70 -37.74 -9.82
C SER A 208 -0.01 -37.69 -8.45
N LYS A 209 -0.39 -38.85 -7.91
CA LYS A 209 -0.90 -38.96 -6.55
C LYS A 209 0.15 -38.64 -5.48
N GLN A 210 1.43 -38.90 -5.78
CA GLN A 210 2.55 -38.57 -4.90
C GLN A 210 2.76 -37.07 -4.79
N GLY A 211 2.37 -36.29 -5.83
CA GLY A 211 2.49 -34.87 -5.86
C GLY A 211 3.91 -34.38 -6.14
N ALA A 212 4.06 -33.07 -6.09
CA ALA A 212 5.34 -32.38 -6.20
C ALA A 212 5.56 -31.49 -4.98
N TRP A 213 6.82 -31.35 -4.61
CA TRP A 213 7.29 -30.39 -3.62
C TRP A 213 7.82 -29.16 -4.33
N HIS A 214 7.67 -28.01 -3.71
CA HIS A 214 8.33 -26.78 -4.11
C HIS A 214 8.96 -26.09 -2.90
N PHE A 215 10.01 -25.33 -3.15
CA PHE A 215 10.63 -24.47 -2.15
C PHE A 215 10.97 -23.13 -2.79
N GLY A 216 10.99 -22.09 -2.00
CA GLY A 216 11.44 -20.76 -2.38
C GLY A 216 12.14 -20.07 -1.23
N GLY A 217 13.12 -19.25 -1.55
CA GLY A 217 13.83 -18.42 -0.57
C GLY A 217 14.24 -17.10 -1.19
N ARG A 218 14.10 -16.03 -0.43
CA ARG A 218 14.55 -14.68 -0.79
C ARG A 218 15.19 -14.03 0.43
N PHE A 219 16.28 -13.33 0.18
CA PHE A 219 16.93 -12.46 1.14
C PHE A 219 17.18 -11.11 0.47
N SER A 220 16.92 -10.01 1.17
CA SER A 220 17.14 -8.66 0.66
C SER A 220 17.68 -7.75 1.73
N LYS A 221 18.64 -6.92 1.37
CA LYS A 221 19.22 -5.86 2.17
C LYS A 221 19.07 -4.54 1.43
N VAL A 222 18.59 -3.52 2.14
CA VAL A 222 18.50 -2.14 1.62
C VAL A 222 19.17 -1.20 2.62
N ASN A 223 20.09 -0.40 2.14
CA ASN A 223 20.74 0.67 2.90
C ASN A 223 20.59 1.99 2.16
N SER A 224 20.37 3.07 2.90
CA SER A 224 20.30 4.43 2.35
C SER A 224 20.67 5.45 3.42
N ASP A 225 21.30 6.56 3.03
CA ASP A 225 21.45 7.72 3.93
C ASP A 225 20.22 8.61 3.96
N GLY A 226 19.25 8.39 3.03
CA GLY A 226 18.10 9.27 2.82
C GLY A 226 18.50 10.59 2.13
N TYR A 227 17.50 11.35 1.67
CA TYR A 227 17.73 12.69 1.15
C TYR A 227 18.01 13.68 2.27
N MET A 228 17.23 13.64 3.34
CA MET A 228 17.45 14.48 4.53
C MET A 228 18.74 14.05 5.23
N TYR A 229 19.44 14.98 5.87
CA TYR A 229 20.59 14.60 6.72
C TYR A 229 20.12 13.72 7.87
N ARG A 230 20.93 12.72 8.21
CA ARG A 230 20.60 11.75 9.29
C ARG A 230 19.23 11.09 9.12
N ALA A 231 18.86 10.74 7.90
CA ALA A 231 17.65 9.97 7.60
C ALA A 231 18.02 8.56 7.11
N SER A 232 19.07 7.99 7.70
CA SER A 232 19.62 6.70 7.29
C SER A 232 18.64 5.55 7.58
N SER A 233 18.64 4.58 6.68
CA SER A 233 17.87 3.35 6.80
C SER A 233 18.77 2.14 6.58
N ASP A 234 18.74 1.20 7.51
CA ASP A 234 19.40 -0.11 7.44
C ASP A 234 18.33 -1.19 7.57
N LEU A 235 17.92 -1.76 6.44
CA LEU A 235 16.75 -2.60 6.33
C LEU A 235 17.13 -3.98 5.80
N LEU A 236 16.64 -5.03 6.47
CA LEU A 236 16.86 -6.41 6.08
C LEU A 236 15.53 -7.15 6.02
N SER A 237 15.32 -7.96 4.98
CA SER A 237 14.14 -8.81 4.90
C SER A 237 14.47 -10.19 4.33
N TYR A 238 13.62 -11.16 4.70
CA TYR A 238 13.69 -12.51 4.20
C TYR A 238 12.30 -13.05 3.89
N GLN A 239 12.26 -14.06 3.04
CA GLN A 239 11.08 -14.89 2.78
C GLN A 239 11.54 -16.31 2.50
N ALA A 240 10.84 -17.28 3.06
CA ALA A 240 11.04 -18.71 2.82
C ALA A 240 9.69 -19.38 2.61
N GLU A 241 9.64 -20.30 1.68
CA GLU A 241 8.44 -21.08 1.38
C GLU A 241 8.78 -22.55 1.16
N LEU A 242 7.96 -23.42 1.72
CA LEU A 242 7.99 -24.85 1.46
C LEU A 242 6.57 -25.34 1.24
N GLY A 243 6.33 -26.01 0.13
CA GLY A 243 5.01 -26.49 -0.18
C GLY A 243 5.01 -27.87 -0.83
N TRP A 244 3.86 -28.51 -0.74
CA TRP A 244 3.56 -29.78 -1.40
C TRP A 244 2.19 -29.68 -2.08
N GLN A 245 2.11 -30.24 -3.30
CA GLN A 245 0.89 -30.16 -4.10
C GLN A 245 0.70 -31.41 -4.95
N ASN A 246 -0.53 -31.91 -4.99
CA ASN A 246 -0.98 -32.91 -5.97
C ASN A 246 -2.21 -32.41 -6.74
N THR A 247 -2.93 -33.28 -7.47
CA THR A 247 -4.11 -32.91 -8.27
C THR A 247 -5.28 -32.35 -7.47
N LYS A 248 -5.36 -32.55 -6.15
CA LYS A 248 -6.50 -32.17 -5.30
C LYS A 248 -6.14 -31.36 -4.09
N THR A 249 -4.93 -31.46 -3.60
CA THR A 249 -4.51 -30.87 -2.32
C THR A 249 -3.23 -30.11 -2.50
N ALA A 250 -3.15 -28.95 -1.88
CA ALA A 250 -1.93 -28.18 -1.74
C ALA A 250 -1.75 -27.77 -0.27
N VAL A 251 -0.50 -27.82 0.20
CA VAL A 251 -0.10 -27.38 1.54
C VAL A 251 1.12 -26.50 1.37
N THR A 252 1.10 -25.28 1.91
CA THR A 252 2.22 -24.35 1.81
C THR A 252 2.48 -23.71 3.17
N LEU A 253 3.73 -23.78 3.60
CA LEU A 253 4.26 -23.04 4.76
C LEU A 253 5.09 -21.88 4.23
N THR A 254 4.72 -20.66 4.59
CA THR A 254 5.45 -19.44 4.24
C THR A 254 5.91 -18.76 5.52
N ALA A 255 7.19 -18.37 5.57
CA ALA A 255 7.78 -17.55 6.61
C ALA A 255 8.41 -16.30 5.96
N PHE A 256 8.09 -15.11 6.46
CA PHE A 256 8.70 -13.87 5.98
C PHE A 256 8.80 -12.86 7.12
N GLY A 257 9.68 -11.88 6.94
CA GLY A 257 9.87 -10.86 7.94
C GLY A 257 11.06 -9.98 7.63
N GLY A 258 11.36 -9.10 8.58
CA GLY A 258 12.46 -8.16 8.46
C GLY A 258 12.90 -7.57 9.78
N LYS A 259 13.98 -6.84 9.69
CA LYS A 259 14.52 -5.99 10.74
C LYS A 259 14.86 -4.64 10.12
N GLU A 260 14.53 -3.60 10.85
CA GLU A 260 14.91 -2.23 10.48
C GLU A 260 15.73 -1.57 11.58
N LYS A 261 16.57 -0.62 11.17
CA LYS A 261 17.09 0.46 11.98
C LYS A 261 17.05 1.72 11.13
N THR A 262 16.22 2.69 11.52
CA THR A 262 16.08 3.96 10.82
C THR A 262 16.39 5.12 11.74
N TYR A 263 17.18 6.08 11.29
CA TYR A 263 17.34 7.35 12.00
C TYR A 263 16.09 8.19 11.78
N MET A 264 15.58 8.84 12.83
CA MET A 264 14.29 9.53 12.80
C MET A 264 14.37 10.83 12.00
N ALA A 265 13.59 10.94 10.93
CA ALA A 265 13.39 12.17 10.16
C ALA A 265 11.98 12.75 10.35
N TRP A 266 11.34 12.48 11.49
CA TRP A 266 9.90 12.69 11.73
C TRP A 266 9.51 14.13 12.02
N TYR A 267 10.46 15.00 12.39
CA TYR A 267 10.13 16.35 12.84
C TYR A 267 9.82 17.30 11.69
N GLY A 268 10.32 16.98 10.46
CA GLY A 268 10.19 17.87 9.33
C GLY A 268 10.95 19.19 9.53
N VAL A 269 10.72 20.15 8.63
CA VAL A 269 11.36 21.47 8.64
C VAL A 269 10.35 22.56 8.33
N ASP A 270 10.69 23.81 8.67
CA ASP A 270 9.90 24.97 8.28
C ASP A 270 9.85 25.19 6.75
N SER A 271 8.99 26.11 6.30
CA SER A 271 8.81 26.40 4.88
C SER A 271 10.05 27.00 4.19
N ILE A 272 10.94 27.67 4.93
CA ILE A 272 12.15 28.28 4.39
C ILE A 272 13.12 27.18 3.94
N HIS A 273 13.40 26.24 4.83
CA HIS A 273 14.22 25.05 4.51
C HIS A 273 13.53 24.15 3.49
N ALA A 274 12.24 23.87 3.66
CA ALA A 274 11.50 22.95 2.79
C ALA A 274 11.55 23.36 1.30
N TYR A 275 11.48 24.65 1.00
CA TYR A 275 11.52 25.17 -0.36
C TYR A 275 12.88 25.78 -0.77
N GLY A 276 13.87 25.78 0.13
CA GLY A 276 15.21 26.33 -0.14
C GLY A 276 15.19 27.85 -0.35
N VAL A 277 14.37 28.57 0.40
CA VAL A 277 14.24 30.02 0.30
C VAL A 277 15.54 30.69 0.79
N ASN A 278 16.04 31.66 0.04
CA ASN A 278 17.31 32.38 0.32
C ASN A 278 18.54 31.44 0.48
N GLY A 279 18.50 30.25 -0.14
CA GLY A 279 19.60 29.29 -0.09
C GLY A 279 19.59 28.38 1.16
N ALA A 280 18.51 28.37 1.94
CA ALA A 280 18.35 27.47 3.07
C ALA A 280 18.47 26.00 2.61
N ASP A 281 19.13 25.18 3.42
CA ASP A 281 19.43 23.80 3.07
C ASP A 281 18.18 22.90 3.21
N ARG A 282 17.69 22.42 2.10
CA ARG A 282 16.52 21.53 2.06
C ARG A 282 16.76 20.14 2.67
N ARG A 283 18.01 19.79 2.97
CA ARG A 283 18.38 18.52 3.60
C ARG A 283 18.44 18.60 5.12
N TYR A 284 18.23 19.79 5.71
CA TYR A 284 18.27 19.97 7.16
C TYR A 284 17.26 19.04 7.86
N ASN A 285 17.70 18.41 8.95
CA ASN A 285 16.89 17.56 9.81
C ASN A 285 17.19 17.93 11.27
N PRO A 286 16.22 18.45 12.04
CA PRO A 286 16.43 18.84 13.43
C PRO A 286 16.43 17.66 14.40
N ALA A 287 16.12 16.44 13.95
CA ALA A 287 16.03 15.28 14.84
C ALA A 287 17.34 15.01 15.57
N GLY A 288 17.24 14.85 16.90
CA GLY A 288 18.37 14.62 17.77
C GLY A 288 19.31 15.81 17.98
N GLU A 289 18.93 17.02 17.55
CA GLU A 289 19.70 18.25 17.74
C GLU A 289 19.72 18.69 19.22
N TYR A 290 20.88 19.07 19.71
CA TYR A 290 21.07 19.63 21.05
C TYR A 290 22.30 20.53 21.10
N ILE A 291 22.42 21.33 22.16
CA ILE A 291 23.62 22.14 22.45
C ILE A 291 24.54 21.35 23.39
N ASP A 292 25.79 21.13 22.97
CA ASP A 292 26.81 20.46 23.77
C ASP A 292 27.36 21.35 24.91
N LYS A 293 28.15 20.78 25.79
CA LYS A 293 28.79 21.50 26.95
C LYS A 293 29.71 22.65 26.52
N ASN A 294 30.06 22.76 25.24
CA ASN A 294 30.91 23.80 24.70
C ASN A 294 30.09 24.88 23.98
N GLY A 295 28.75 24.75 23.95
CA GLY A 295 27.83 25.65 23.28
C GLY A 295 27.73 25.39 21.76
N ASN A 296 28.15 24.23 21.26
CA ASN A 296 28.05 23.87 19.85
C ASN A 296 26.82 23.01 19.59
N ILE A 297 26.24 23.17 18.38
CA ILE A 297 25.19 22.27 17.89
C ILE A 297 25.80 20.87 17.70
N ALA A 298 25.17 19.89 18.32
CA ALA A 298 25.50 18.48 18.23
C ALA A 298 24.22 17.66 17.92
N TYR A 299 24.40 16.41 17.56
CA TYR A 299 23.28 15.52 17.20
C TYR A 299 23.44 14.19 17.91
N TYR A 300 22.33 13.68 18.40
CA TYR A 300 22.28 12.40 19.08
C TYR A 300 22.33 11.24 18.05
N ASP A 301 23.40 10.43 18.07
CA ASP A 301 23.64 9.39 17.08
C ASP A 301 22.60 8.27 17.10
N ASN A 302 21.96 8.01 18.27
CA ASN A 302 21.01 6.92 18.40
C ASN A 302 19.55 7.41 18.42
N GLN A 303 19.25 8.54 17.78
CA GLN A 303 17.89 9.00 17.50
C GLN A 303 17.25 8.06 16.47
N THR A 304 17.01 6.79 16.84
CA THR A 304 16.68 5.74 15.89
C THR A 304 15.48 4.91 16.31
N ASP A 305 14.71 4.46 15.32
CA ASP A 305 13.75 3.38 15.45
C ASP A 305 14.41 2.04 15.11
N ASN A 306 14.11 1.02 15.90
CA ASN A 306 14.65 -0.32 15.80
C ASN A 306 13.52 -1.32 15.96
N TYR A 307 13.10 -1.96 14.90
CA TYR A 307 11.99 -2.92 14.94
C TYR A 307 12.29 -4.18 14.14
N GLN A 308 11.68 -5.28 14.56
CA GLN A 308 11.68 -6.52 13.80
C GLN A 308 10.32 -7.19 13.85
N GLN A 309 9.94 -7.81 12.72
CA GLN A 309 8.68 -8.51 12.58
C GLN A 309 8.84 -9.80 11.81
N HIS A 310 8.16 -10.85 12.26
CA HIS A 310 8.22 -12.19 11.68
C HIS A 310 6.81 -12.75 11.51
N HIS A 311 6.51 -13.26 10.32
CA HIS A 311 5.21 -13.82 9.95
C HIS A 311 5.37 -15.29 9.55
N PHE A 312 4.44 -16.13 9.98
CA PHE A 312 4.36 -17.54 9.64
C PHE A 312 2.94 -17.86 9.20
N HIS A 313 2.79 -18.37 7.98
CA HIS A 313 1.49 -18.73 7.41
C HIS A 313 1.51 -20.19 6.98
N LEU A 314 0.54 -20.98 7.41
CA LEU A 314 0.28 -22.33 6.94
C LEU A 314 -1.04 -22.32 6.15
N HIS A 315 -0.94 -22.57 4.85
CA HIS A 315 -2.08 -22.68 3.95
C HIS A 315 -2.34 -24.12 3.57
N ILE A 316 -3.59 -24.55 3.61
CA ILE A 316 -4.06 -25.87 3.18
C ILE A 316 -5.26 -25.65 2.27
N GLY A 317 -5.19 -26.15 1.03
CA GLY A 317 -6.29 -26.12 0.09
C GLY A 317 -6.64 -27.52 -0.39
N HIS A 318 -7.93 -27.84 -0.47
CA HIS A 318 -8.41 -29.12 -0.97
C HIS A 318 -9.59 -28.95 -1.92
N ARG A 319 -9.50 -29.56 -3.10
CA ARG A 319 -10.58 -29.65 -4.09
C ARG A 319 -11.27 -31.01 -3.99
N PHE A 320 -12.49 -31.03 -3.46
CA PHE A 320 -13.29 -32.24 -3.33
C PHE A 320 -13.75 -32.78 -4.69
N ASN A 321 -14.22 -31.85 -5.55
CA ASN A 321 -14.68 -32.12 -6.91
C ASN A 321 -14.56 -30.88 -7.79
N LEU A 322 -15.19 -30.87 -8.97
CA LEU A 322 -15.17 -29.73 -9.92
C LEU A 322 -15.84 -28.46 -9.38
N HIS A 323 -16.69 -28.60 -8.36
CA HIS A 323 -17.50 -27.49 -7.84
C HIS A 323 -17.04 -27.00 -6.47
N TRP A 324 -16.58 -27.89 -5.59
CA TRP A 324 -16.29 -27.57 -4.20
C TRP A 324 -14.81 -27.57 -3.87
N MET A 325 -14.38 -26.49 -3.26
CA MET A 325 -13.05 -26.28 -2.72
C MET A 325 -13.14 -25.78 -1.29
N LEU A 326 -12.20 -26.19 -0.46
CA LEU A 326 -12.01 -25.71 0.92
C LEU A 326 -10.57 -25.24 1.08
N SER A 327 -10.37 -24.11 1.71
CA SER A 327 -9.05 -23.62 2.13
C SER A 327 -9.07 -23.28 3.62
N ALA A 328 -7.97 -23.57 4.29
CA ALA A 328 -7.72 -23.21 5.68
C ALA A 328 -6.35 -22.54 5.77
N THR A 329 -6.30 -21.43 6.51
CA THR A 329 -5.05 -20.71 6.78
C THR A 329 -4.90 -20.54 8.28
N ALA A 330 -3.75 -20.95 8.83
CA ALA A 330 -3.34 -20.58 10.18
C ALA A 330 -2.18 -19.61 10.07
N HIS A 331 -2.17 -18.58 10.93
CA HIS A 331 -1.10 -17.58 10.91
C HIS A 331 -0.65 -17.17 12.30
N TYR A 332 0.60 -16.74 12.37
CA TYR A 332 1.21 -16.15 13.56
C TYR A 332 2.19 -15.07 13.15
N THR A 333 2.07 -13.90 13.79
CA THR A 333 3.00 -12.78 13.65
C THR A 333 3.56 -12.41 15.01
N PHE A 334 4.86 -12.19 15.07
CA PHE A 334 5.57 -11.66 16.21
C PHE A 334 6.28 -10.38 15.81
N GLY A 335 6.09 -9.30 16.58
CA GLY A 335 6.76 -8.03 16.40
C GLY A 335 7.36 -7.54 17.71
N THR A 336 8.54 -6.92 17.66
CA THR A 336 9.17 -6.27 18.82
C THR A 336 10.16 -5.20 18.37
N GLY A 337 10.18 -4.08 19.09
CA GLY A 337 11.12 -3.01 18.82
C GLY A 337 10.93 -1.83 19.76
N TYR A 338 11.75 -0.82 19.58
CA TYR A 338 11.70 0.44 20.30
C TYR A 338 12.33 1.55 19.46
N TYR A 339 11.88 2.75 19.66
CA TYR A 339 12.62 3.93 19.23
C TYR A 339 13.23 4.65 20.43
N GLU A 340 14.34 5.33 20.20
CA GLU A 340 15.10 6.04 21.20
C GLU A 340 15.25 7.51 20.81
N MET A 341 14.94 8.43 21.72
CA MET A 341 14.99 9.86 21.50
C MET A 341 15.77 10.56 22.59
N LEU A 342 16.66 11.47 22.22
CA LEU A 342 17.14 12.51 23.10
C LEU A 342 16.10 13.63 23.18
N ASN A 343 15.66 13.96 24.38
CA ASN A 343 14.83 15.13 24.64
C ASN A 343 15.74 16.28 25.12
N ALA A 344 15.61 17.43 24.47
CA ALA A 344 16.29 18.65 24.83
C ALA A 344 15.28 19.69 25.34
N ASP A 345 15.73 20.57 26.24
CA ASP A 345 14.94 21.70 26.69
C ASP A 345 14.60 22.61 25.54
N TYR A 346 13.35 23.07 25.45
CA TYR A 346 12.85 23.84 24.31
C TYR A 346 13.52 25.19 24.13
N ASP A 347 13.89 25.86 25.24
CA ASP A 347 14.45 27.22 25.20
C ASP A 347 15.99 27.21 25.11
N THR A 348 16.64 26.27 25.79
CA THR A 348 18.10 26.21 25.90
C THR A 348 18.75 25.22 24.96
N TYR A 349 17.96 24.25 24.43
CA TYR A 349 18.44 23.12 23.67
C TYR A 349 19.44 22.22 24.41
N GLU A 350 19.52 22.34 25.74
CA GLU A 350 20.35 21.46 26.57
C GLU A 350 19.69 20.08 26.73
N PRO A 351 20.47 18.98 26.72
CA PRO A 351 19.92 17.64 26.89
C PRO A 351 19.27 17.48 28.25
N VAL A 352 18.04 16.95 28.30
CA VAL A 352 17.27 16.69 29.52
C VAL A 352 17.29 15.23 29.90
N ASP A 353 16.89 14.37 28.95
CA ASP A 353 16.81 12.92 29.13
C ASP A 353 16.87 12.18 27.82
N ILE A 354 16.90 10.85 27.91
CA ILE A 354 16.74 9.97 26.77
C ILE A 354 15.59 9.02 27.06
N THR A 355 14.59 9.02 26.17
CA THR A 355 13.47 8.09 26.26
C THR A 355 13.60 6.96 25.25
N GLN A 356 13.21 5.76 25.68
CA GLN A 356 12.93 4.62 24.81
C GLN A 356 11.45 4.29 24.92
N LYS A 357 10.72 4.32 23.81
CA LYS A 357 9.35 3.83 23.74
C LYS A 357 9.32 2.60 22.83
N GLY A 358 8.76 1.52 23.34
CA GLY A 358 8.81 0.24 22.65
C GLY A 358 7.50 -0.52 22.69
N LEU A 359 7.45 -1.54 21.83
CA LEU A 359 6.31 -2.44 21.77
C LEU A 359 6.77 -3.90 21.57
N ARG A 360 5.94 -4.82 22.07
CA ARG A 360 6.01 -6.24 21.75
C ARG A 360 4.62 -6.76 21.48
N ASN A 361 4.44 -7.40 20.34
CA ASN A 361 3.11 -7.89 19.97
C ASN A 361 3.13 -9.32 19.41
N HIS A 362 1.99 -9.97 19.61
CA HIS A 362 1.68 -11.28 19.06
C HIS A 362 0.32 -11.18 18.37
N PHE A 363 0.24 -11.57 17.11
CA PHE A 363 -0.99 -11.64 16.34
C PHE A 363 -1.13 -13.02 15.71
N TYR A 364 -2.22 -13.71 15.99
CA TYR A 364 -2.43 -15.06 15.50
C TYR A 364 -3.89 -15.34 15.23
N GLY A 365 -4.14 -16.30 14.37
CA GLY A 365 -5.51 -16.65 14.01
C GLY A 365 -5.63 -17.72 12.95
N GLY A 366 -6.87 -17.88 12.52
CA GLY A 366 -7.24 -18.84 11.47
C GLY A 366 -8.33 -18.32 10.57
N ILE A 367 -8.26 -18.69 9.30
CA ILE A 367 -9.21 -18.36 8.25
C ILE A 367 -9.65 -19.67 7.59
N LEU A 368 -10.94 -19.88 7.47
CA LEU A 368 -11.53 -21.01 6.76
C LEU A 368 -12.42 -20.49 5.65
N THR A 369 -12.21 -20.95 4.42
CA THR A 369 -12.98 -20.49 3.25
C THR A 369 -13.45 -21.69 2.44
N ALA A 370 -14.75 -21.75 2.16
CA ALA A 370 -15.37 -22.70 1.26
C ALA A 370 -15.83 -22.00 -0.02
N LYS A 371 -15.50 -22.58 -1.18
CA LYS A 371 -15.93 -22.11 -2.49
C LYS A 371 -16.78 -23.13 -3.21
N TYR A 372 -17.85 -22.65 -3.81
CA TYR A 372 -18.65 -23.39 -4.76
C TYR A 372 -18.65 -22.67 -6.10
N VAL A 373 -18.21 -23.33 -7.15
CA VAL A 373 -18.15 -22.78 -8.53
C VAL A 373 -19.05 -23.60 -9.43
N HIS A 374 -19.98 -22.92 -10.09
CA HIS A 374 -20.86 -23.53 -11.08
C HIS A 374 -21.04 -22.56 -12.25
N GLU A 375 -21.48 -23.07 -13.40
CA GLU A 375 -21.68 -22.27 -14.63
C GLU A 375 -22.50 -20.98 -14.41
N LYS A 376 -23.54 -21.03 -13.56
CA LYS A 376 -24.44 -19.89 -13.31
C LYS A 376 -24.14 -19.14 -12.01
N VAL A 377 -23.43 -19.75 -11.08
CA VAL A 377 -23.26 -19.14 -9.75
C VAL A 377 -21.92 -19.53 -9.14
N ASP A 378 -21.21 -18.54 -8.59
CA ASP A 378 -20.05 -18.73 -7.74
C ASP A 378 -20.42 -18.26 -6.33
N VAL A 379 -20.19 -19.11 -5.34
CA VAL A 379 -20.43 -18.78 -3.92
C VAL A 379 -19.13 -18.95 -3.16
N GLN A 380 -18.83 -18.03 -2.26
CA GLN A 380 -17.76 -18.16 -1.31
C GLN A 380 -18.28 -17.82 0.08
N MET A 381 -17.98 -18.68 1.04
CA MET A 381 -18.29 -18.49 2.45
C MET A 381 -16.98 -18.58 3.24
N GLY A 382 -16.86 -17.80 4.29
CA GLY A 382 -15.66 -17.86 5.12
C GLY A 382 -15.91 -17.45 6.56
N VAL A 383 -15.01 -17.90 7.42
CA VAL A 383 -14.93 -17.54 8.83
C VAL A 383 -13.48 -17.19 9.11
N ALA A 384 -13.24 -16.10 9.82
CA ALA A 384 -11.93 -15.75 10.34
C ALA A 384 -12.03 -15.42 11.83
N LEU A 385 -11.02 -15.84 12.59
CA LEU A 385 -10.87 -15.49 14.00
C LEU A 385 -9.40 -15.16 14.26
N ASN A 386 -9.15 -13.94 14.74
CA ASN A 386 -7.83 -13.42 15.01
C ASN A 386 -7.76 -12.89 16.43
N GLN A 387 -6.61 -13.05 17.09
CA GLN A 387 -6.33 -12.44 18.38
C GLN A 387 -4.98 -11.74 18.35
N TYR A 388 -4.98 -10.53 18.89
CA TYR A 388 -3.79 -9.71 19.10
C TYR A 388 -3.56 -9.50 20.60
N ARG A 389 -2.27 -9.54 21.00
CA ARG A 389 -1.80 -9.19 22.34
C ARG A 389 -0.61 -8.25 22.19
N GLY A 390 -0.74 -7.05 22.70
CA GLY A 390 0.28 -6.00 22.67
C GLY A 390 0.73 -5.61 24.06
N LEU A 391 2.02 -5.31 24.17
CA LEU A 391 2.66 -4.64 25.28
C LEU A 391 3.31 -3.38 24.75
N GLN A 392 2.95 -2.23 25.29
CA GLN A 392 3.57 -0.93 25.05
C GLN A 392 4.35 -0.57 26.31
N TYR A 393 5.58 -0.06 26.19
CA TYR A 393 6.39 0.30 27.34
C TYR A 393 7.25 1.53 27.07
N GLY A 394 7.59 2.27 28.13
CA GLY A 394 8.52 3.38 28.08
C GLY A 394 9.58 3.27 29.16
N ASN A 395 10.81 3.56 28.77
CA ASN A 395 11.97 3.68 29.66
C ASN A 395 12.60 5.07 29.48
N ILE A 396 13.16 5.62 30.56
CA ILE A 396 13.81 6.94 30.57
C ILE A 396 15.17 6.86 31.24
N ASP A 397 16.16 7.54 30.67
CA ASP A 397 17.48 7.80 31.30
C ASP A 397 17.66 9.31 31.48
N THR A 398 17.58 9.76 32.72
CA THR A 398 17.79 11.15 33.14
C THR A 398 19.24 11.45 33.50
N THR A 399 20.11 10.43 33.52
CA THR A 399 21.51 10.60 33.98
C THR A 399 22.39 11.15 32.87
N LEU A 400 22.02 10.91 31.58
CA LEU A 400 22.80 11.28 30.39
C LEU A 400 24.25 10.82 30.45
N SER A 401 24.51 9.76 31.21
CA SER A 401 25.86 9.23 31.43
C SER A 401 26.29 8.32 30.26
N VAL A 402 27.60 8.10 30.13
CA VAL A 402 28.13 7.15 29.15
C VAL A 402 27.58 5.75 29.36
N GLN A 403 27.40 5.35 30.62
CA GLN A 403 26.72 4.12 31.01
C GLN A 403 25.24 4.43 31.21
N ARG A 404 24.43 4.05 30.25
CA ARG A 404 22.97 4.25 30.24
C ARG A 404 22.30 3.51 31.40
N THR A 405 21.33 4.18 32.05
CA THR A 405 20.52 3.60 33.12
C THR A 405 19.06 3.92 32.86
N PHE A 406 18.40 3.04 32.12
CA PHE A 406 16.98 3.18 31.80
C PHE A 406 16.09 2.72 32.92
N ILE A 407 15.15 3.57 33.33
CA ILE A 407 14.14 3.33 34.36
C ILE A 407 12.78 3.21 33.67
N PRO A 408 12.00 2.13 33.87
CA PRO A 408 10.64 2.04 33.34
C PRO A 408 9.75 3.16 33.91
N TYR A 409 8.93 3.80 33.06
CA TYR A 409 8.00 4.85 33.49
C TYR A 409 6.55 4.62 33.06
N TYR A 410 6.29 3.74 32.08
CA TYR A 410 4.94 3.26 31.82
C TYR A 410 4.95 1.84 31.25
N GLU A 411 3.83 1.14 31.44
CA GLU A 411 3.54 -0.15 30.83
C GLU A 411 2.04 -0.24 30.52
N GLY A 412 1.70 -0.35 29.24
CA GLY A 412 0.34 -0.45 28.75
C GLY A 412 0.12 -1.74 27.95
N HIS A 413 -1.07 -2.31 28.04
CA HIS A 413 -1.43 -3.56 27.39
C HIS A 413 -2.60 -3.39 26.45
N GLY A 414 -2.68 -4.25 25.41
CA GLY A 414 -3.80 -4.37 24.51
C GLY A 414 -4.15 -5.84 24.25
N LEU A 415 -5.45 -6.15 24.31
CA LEU A 415 -5.98 -7.45 23.88
C LEU A 415 -7.15 -7.20 22.93
N LYS A 416 -7.01 -7.66 21.69
CA LYS A 416 -8.07 -7.51 20.67
C LYS A 416 -8.39 -8.84 20.03
N THR A 417 -9.66 -9.20 20.06
CA THR A 417 -10.20 -10.37 19.33
C THR A 417 -11.09 -9.87 18.20
N ASP A 418 -10.85 -10.32 16.98
CA ASP A 418 -11.57 -9.97 15.77
C ASP A 418 -12.08 -11.24 15.10
N GLY A 419 -13.36 -11.44 15.13
CA GLY A 419 -14.04 -12.56 14.47
C GLY A 419 -14.98 -12.07 13.39
N ASN A 420 -14.98 -12.74 12.23
CA ASN A 420 -15.96 -12.46 11.20
C ASN A 420 -16.43 -13.72 10.48
N ILE A 421 -17.69 -13.67 10.01
CA ILE A 421 -18.28 -14.66 9.12
C ILE A 421 -18.86 -13.92 7.92
N TYR A 422 -18.67 -14.47 6.73
CA TYR A 422 -19.21 -13.88 5.51
C TYR A 422 -19.70 -14.92 4.53
N ALA A 423 -20.63 -14.49 3.67
CA ALA A 423 -21.07 -15.22 2.50
C ALA A 423 -21.22 -14.24 1.33
N LYS A 424 -20.63 -14.57 0.19
CA LYS A 424 -20.78 -13.81 -1.05
C LYS A 424 -21.14 -14.71 -2.21
N ALA A 425 -21.92 -14.18 -3.14
CA ALA A 425 -22.34 -14.88 -4.33
C ALA A 425 -22.27 -13.97 -5.56
N ASN A 426 -21.92 -14.55 -6.69
CA ASN A 426 -22.03 -13.93 -7.99
C ASN A 426 -22.93 -14.81 -8.87
N TRP A 427 -24.08 -14.28 -9.27
CA TRP A 427 -25.06 -14.98 -10.06
C TRP A 427 -25.09 -14.44 -11.50
N ARG A 428 -24.77 -15.29 -12.48
CA ARG A 428 -24.82 -14.98 -13.91
C ARG A 428 -26.27 -15.17 -14.41
N VAL A 429 -27.05 -14.07 -14.33
CA VAL A 429 -28.48 -14.06 -14.69
C VAL A 429 -28.69 -14.22 -16.18
N LEU A 430 -27.83 -13.59 -16.99
CA LEU A 430 -27.84 -13.65 -18.44
C LEU A 430 -26.46 -14.04 -18.96
N HIS A 431 -26.43 -15.02 -19.87
CA HIS A 431 -25.22 -15.39 -20.60
C HIS A 431 -25.64 -15.82 -22.03
N ARG A 432 -25.53 -14.89 -22.98
CA ARG A 432 -25.84 -15.13 -24.40
C ARG A 432 -24.67 -14.66 -25.28
N GLY A 433 -23.77 -15.57 -25.62
CA GLY A 433 -22.56 -15.23 -26.36
C GLY A 433 -21.68 -14.23 -25.59
N GLN A 434 -21.52 -13.03 -26.15
CA GLN A 434 -20.74 -11.96 -25.52
C GLN A 434 -21.54 -11.11 -24.52
N GLU A 435 -22.85 -11.30 -24.43
CA GLU A 435 -23.73 -10.57 -23.52
C GLU A 435 -23.85 -11.33 -22.21
N LYS A 436 -23.46 -10.69 -21.10
CA LYS A 436 -23.46 -11.25 -19.76
C LYS A 436 -23.99 -10.22 -18.77
N LEU A 437 -24.94 -10.64 -17.92
CA LEU A 437 -25.40 -9.86 -16.77
C LEU A 437 -25.15 -10.69 -15.52
N SER A 438 -24.42 -10.13 -14.55
CA SER A 438 -24.14 -10.76 -13.27
C SER A 438 -24.63 -9.88 -12.12
N LEU A 439 -25.20 -10.52 -11.12
CA LEU A 439 -25.58 -9.90 -9.85
C LEU A 439 -24.62 -10.38 -8.76
N TYR A 440 -24.19 -9.47 -7.91
CA TYR A 440 -23.28 -9.72 -6.80
C TYR A 440 -23.96 -9.37 -5.49
N GLY A 441 -23.77 -10.22 -4.48
CA GLY A 441 -24.18 -9.98 -3.10
C GLY A 441 -23.07 -10.47 -2.15
N ASP A 442 -22.82 -9.73 -1.07
CA ASP A 442 -21.80 -10.04 -0.07
C ASP A 442 -22.30 -9.56 1.29
N LEU A 443 -22.42 -10.46 2.24
CA LEU A 443 -22.89 -10.20 3.59
C LEU A 443 -21.78 -10.61 4.57
N GLN A 444 -21.42 -9.71 5.48
CA GLN A 444 -20.46 -9.98 6.55
C GLN A 444 -21.04 -9.55 7.89
N TYR A 445 -20.84 -10.39 8.88
CA TYR A 445 -20.99 -10.04 10.29
C TYR A 445 -19.62 -10.11 10.95
N ARG A 446 -19.22 -9.04 11.67
CA ARG A 446 -17.94 -8.91 12.36
C ARG A 446 -18.17 -8.55 13.81
N LEU A 447 -17.49 -9.26 14.70
CA LEU A 447 -17.40 -8.99 16.13
C LEU A 447 -15.98 -8.56 16.47
N VAL A 448 -15.84 -7.42 17.14
CA VAL A 448 -14.56 -6.94 17.67
C VAL A 448 -14.71 -6.75 19.15
N ASP A 449 -13.86 -7.42 19.93
CA ASP A 449 -13.74 -7.26 21.37
C ASP A 449 -12.33 -6.72 21.68
N TYR A 450 -12.24 -5.58 22.35
CA TYR A 450 -11.00 -4.87 22.55
C TYR A 450 -10.88 -4.28 23.96
N SER A 451 -9.79 -4.63 24.65
CA SER A 451 -9.42 -4.13 25.96
C SER A 451 -8.06 -3.46 25.90
N ILE A 452 -7.95 -2.30 26.58
CA ILE A 452 -6.71 -1.55 26.81
C ILE A 452 -6.61 -1.31 28.30
N TRP A 453 -5.47 -1.66 28.92
CA TRP A 453 -5.26 -1.46 30.37
C TRP A 453 -3.79 -1.21 30.67
N GLY A 454 -3.51 -0.71 31.90
CA GLY A 454 -2.17 -0.34 32.37
C GLY A 454 -2.00 1.17 32.45
N ASP A 455 -0.81 1.66 32.15
CA ASP A 455 -0.52 3.08 32.17
C ASP A 455 -0.81 3.73 30.81
N ASN A 456 -1.22 4.99 30.84
CA ASN A 456 -1.40 5.77 29.62
C ASN A 456 -0.04 6.32 29.17
N GLU A 457 0.41 5.90 28.00
CA GLU A 457 1.68 6.28 27.39
C GLU A 457 1.82 7.77 27.06
N GLU A 458 0.69 8.50 26.95
CA GLU A 458 0.67 9.93 26.61
C GLU A 458 0.81 10.83 27.84
N THR A 459 0.32 10.38 28.98
CA THR A 459 0.20 11.21 30.19
C THR A 459 1.03 10.71 31.36
N SER A 460 1.46 9.44 31.38
CA SER A 460 2.35 8.90 32.39
C SER A 460 3.78 9.42 32.22
N TYR A 461 4.38 9.90 33.30
CA TYR A 461 5.77 10.31 33.35
C TYR A 461 6.35 10.09 34.75
N LEU A 462 7.44 9.35 34.88
CA LEU A 462 8.14 9.00 36.13
C LEU A 462 7.17 8.73 37.32
N ASP A 463 7.02 9.68 38.22
CA ASP A 463 6.20 9.53 39.43
C ASP A 463 4.71 9.86 39.24
N ALA A 464 4.29 10.22 38.03
CA ALA A 464 2.92 10.61 37.68
C ALA A 464 2.27 9.60 36.74
N LEU A 465 1.94 8.40 37.25
CA LEU A 465 1.22 7.38 36.48
C LEU A 465 -0.24 7.81 36.27
N ASP A 466 -0.72 7.70 35.03
CA ASP A 466 -2.13 7.90 34.69
C ASP A 466 -2.69 6.58 34.12
N PRO A 467 -3.48 5.82 34.87
CA PRO A 467 -3.96 4.52 34.47
C PRO A 467 -5.04 4.65 33.37
N ILE A 468 -5.00 3.73 32.43
CA ILE A 468 -6.05 3.53 31.43
C ILE A 468 -6.70 2.16 31.64
N ASP A 469 -8.03 2.09 31.57
CA ASP A 469 -8.81 0.85 31.57
C ASP A 469 -10.03 1.05 30.69
N LYS A 470 -9.97 0.50 29.49
CA LYS A 470 -11.03 0.59 28.47
C LYS A 470 -11.37 -0.79 27.94
N HIS A 471 -12.66 -1.07 27.84
CA HIS A 471 -13.18 -2.29 27.22
C HIS A 471 -14.36 -1.98 26.32
N HIS A 472 -14.32 -2.45 25.08
CA HIS A 472 -15.35 -2.24 24.08
C HIS A 472 -15.60 -3.50 23.28
N THR A 473 -16.87 -3.77 23.02
CA THR A 473 -17.34 -4.83 22.12
C THR A 473 -18.22 -4.21 21.03
N TRP A 474 -17.86 -4.42 19.76
CA TRP A 474 -18.63 -3.93 18.62
C TRP A 474 -19.14 -5.07 17.77
N HIS A 475 -20.36 -4.88 17.27
CA HIS A 475 -21.05 -5.78 16.34
C HIS A 475 -21.31 -5.02 15.05
N PHE A 476 -20.71 -5.46 13.95
CA PHE A 476 -20.79 -4.81 12.66
C PHE A 476 -21.47 -5.71 11.63
N PHE A 477 -22.45 -5.18 10.93
CA PHE A 477 -23.09 -5.83 9.79
C PHE A 477 -22.76 -5.05 8.52
N ASN A 478 -22.11 -5.69 7.56
CA ASN A 478 -21.50 -5.06 6.38
C ASN A 478 -22.07 -5.69 5.09
N PRO A 479 -23.28 -5.28 4.64
CA PRO A 479 -23.85 -5.73 3.38
C PRO A 479 -23.24 -5.01 2.18
N LYS A 480 -23.10 -5.75 1.07
CA LYS A 480 -22.64 -5.21 -0.21
C LYS A 480 -23.44 -5.84 -1.34
N ALA A 481 -23.74 -5.07 -2.38
CA ALA A 481 -24.44 -5.53 -3.55
C ALA A 481 -23.92 -4.86 -4.82
N GLY A 482 -24.05 -5.51 -5.95
CA GLY A 482 -23.65 -4.92 -7.22
C GLY A 482 -24.19 -5.67 -8.42
N LEU A 483 -24.05 -5.05 -9.56
CA LEU A 483 -24.35 -5.63 -10.85
C LEU A 483 -23.23 -5.31 -11.85
N THR A 484 -23.03 -6.22 -12.81
CA THR A 484 -22.10 -6.03 -13.92
C THR A 484 -22.76 -6.49 -15.20
N TYR A 485 -22.71 -5.65 -16.23
CA TYR A 485 -23.16 -5.97 -17.57
C TYR A 485 -22.00 -5.88 -18.55
N ASP A 486 -21.68 -7.00 -19.20
CA ASP A 486 -20.65 -7.11 -20.23
C ASP A 486 -21.28 -7.36 -21.60
N ASN A 487 -20.86 -6.61 -22.62
CA ASN A 487 -21.27 -6.84 -24.01
C ASN A 487 -20.25 -6.26 -25.01
N LYS A 488 -19.68 -7.10 -25.87
CA LYS A 488 -18.80 -6.70 -26.99
C LYS A 488 -17.67 -5.73 -26.58
N GLY A 489 -16.98 -6.03 -25.48
CA GLY A 489 -15.89 -5.21 -24.96
C GLY A 489 -16.36 -4.06 -24.05
N HIS A 490 -17.64 -3.73 -24.00
CA HIS A 490 -18.22 -2.81 -23.03
C HIS A 490 -18.48 -3.52 -21.72
N ARG A 491 -18.15 -2.89 -20.60
CA ARG A 491 -18.51 -3.29 -19.25
C ARG A 491 -19.11 -2.12 -18.49
N LEU A 492 -20.28 -2.33 -17.93
CA LEU A 492 -20.94 -1.43 -16.98
C LEU A 492 -21.01 -2.12 -15.62
N SER A 493 -20.74 -1.39 -14.55
CA SER A 493 -20.88 -1.89 -13.18
C SER A 493 -21.51 -0.84 -12.29
N ALA A 494 -22.31 -1.29 -11.31
CA ALA A 494 -22.83 -0.45 -10.24
C ALA A 494 -22.72 -1.23 -8.94
N THR A 495 -22.21 -0.60 -7.87
CA THR A 495 -22.05 -1.22 -6.56
C THR A 495 -22.48 -0.29 -5.44
N PHE A 496 -22.98 -0.91 -4.40
CA PHE A 496 -23.25 -0.31 -3.11
C PHE A 496 -22.60 -1.19 -2.03
N ALA A 497 -21.95 -0.56 -1.06
CA ALA A 497 -21.37 -1.25 0.06
C ALA A 497 -21.51 -0.43 1.35
N LEU A 498 -21.67 -1.13 2.47
CA LEU A 498 -21.63 -0.58 3.82
C LEU A 498 -20.52 -1.28 4.59
N ALA A 499 -19.69 -0.51 5.28
CA ALA A 499 -18.67 -1.02 6.18
C ALA A 499 -18.57 -0.20 7.47
N HIS A 500 -18.06 -0.83 8.52
CA HIS A 500 -17.79 -0.22 9.81
C HIS A 500 -16.33 -0.43 10.20
N ARG A 501 -15.82 0.49 11.02
CA ARG A 501 -14.45 0.44 11.55
C ARG A 501 -14.45 0.91 13.00
N GLU A 502 -13.80 0.14 13.87
CA GLU A 502 -13.54 0.50 15.27
C GLU A 502 -12.43 1.54 15.36
N PRO A 503 -12.37 2.34 16.45
CA PRO A 503 -11.25 3.24 16.74
C PRO A 503 -9.94 2.49 16.95
N THR A 504 -8.82 3.18 16.71
CA THR A 504 -7.46 2.68 16.98
C THR A 504 -7.09 2.90 18.46
N ARG A 505 -5.99 2.27 18.93
CA ARG A 505 -5.43 2.55 20.27
C ARG A 505 -5.22 4.04 20.47
N ASN A 506 -4.59 4.73 19.52
CA ASN A 506 -4.29 6.16 19.64
C ASN A 506 -5.54 7.04 19.84
N ASN A 507 -6.68 6.64 19.25
CA ASN A 507 -7.92 7.38 19.48
C ASN A 507 -8.42 7.32 20.93
N PHE A 508 -8.02 6.30 21.71
CA PHE A 508 -8.37 6.18 23.13
C PHE A 508 -7.33 6.84 24.04
N VAL A 509 -6.02 6.64 23.79
CA VAL A 509 -4.96 7.12 24.68
C VAL A 509 -4.71 8.63 24.53
N ALA A 510 -4.81 9.18 23.33
CA ALA A 510 -4.60 10.59 23.06
C ALA A 510 -5.75 11.52 23.54
N ASN A 511 -6.92 10.97 23.86
CA ASN A 511 -8.14 11.74 24.18
C ASN A 511 -8.75 11.35 25.54
N THR A 512 -7.94 11.03 26.53
CA THR A 512 -8.40 10.52 27.84
C THR A 512 -9.39 11.41 28.57
N ALA A 513 -9.32 12.73 28.37
CA ALA A 513 -10.23 13.71 28.99
C ALA A 513 -11.58 13.87 28.24
N GLN A 514 -11.74 13.24 27.07
CA GLN A 514 -12.93 13.35 26.23
C GLN A 514 -13.79 12.07 26.27
N GLN A 515 -14.99 12.16 25.70
CA GLN A 515 -15.85 10.99 25.49
C GLN A 515 -15.16 9.99 24.57
N ASP A 516 -15.24 8.68 24.90
CA ASP A 516 -14.68 7.60 24.09
C ASP A 516 -15.05 7.73 22.60
N PRO A 517 -14.10 7.49 21.69
CA PRO A 517 -14.32 7.61 20.26
C PRO A 517 -15.36 6.58 19.78
N LYS A 518 -16.22 7.01 18.85
CA LYS A 518 -17.25 6.15 18.24
C LYS A 518 -16.68 5.46 17.00
N PRO A 519 -17.17 4.24 16.68
CA PRO A 519 -16.81 3.59 15.43
C PRO A 519 -17.30 4.40 14.22
N GLU A 520 -16.53 4.33 13.15
CA GLU A 520 -16.83 4.94 11.88
C GLU A 520 -17.77 4.03 11.06
N ARG A 521 -18.62 4.65 10.23
CA ARG A 521 -19.46 3.96 9.26
C ARG A 521 -19.33 4.61 7.90
N LEU A 522 -19.20 3.79 6.86
CA LEU A 522 -18.96 4.20 5.49
C LEU A 522 -20.02 3.57 4.56
N TYR A 523 -20.71 4.41 3.80
CA TYR A 523 -21.52 4.03 2.65
C TYR A 523 -20.74 4.36 1.38
N ASP A 524 -20.54 3.37 0.51
CA ASP A 524 -19.78 3.50 -0.73
C ASP A 524 -20.67 3.18 -1.93
N TYR A 525 -20.76 4.14 -2.85
CA TYR A 525 -21.54 4.06 -4.09
C TYR A 525 -20.59 4.20 -5.26
N GLU A 526 -20.57 3.22 -6.16
CA GLU A 526 -19.72 3.28 -7.34
C GLU A 526 -20.51 2.97 -8.62
N LEU A 527 -20.17 3.69 -9.69
CA LEU A 527 -20.65 3.46 -11.05
C LEU A 527 -19.46 3.43 -11.99
N GLY A 528 -19.21 2.27 -12.61
CA GLY A 528 -18.08 2.04 -13.49
C GLY A 528 -18.50 1.78 -14.93
N TYR A 529 -17.71 2.30 -15.88
CA TYR A 529 -17.76 1.95 -17.29
C TYR A 529 -16.36 1.68 -17.81
N SER A 530 -16.19 0.60 -18.57
CA SER A 530 -14.98 0.40 -19.35
C SER A 530 -15.29 -0.15 -20.72
N TYR A 531 -14.39 0.13 -21.67
CA TYR A 531 -14.44 -0.42 -23.00
C TYR A 531 -13.04 -0.87 -23.43
N SER A 532 -12.94 -2.11 -23.90
CA SER A 532 -11.70 -2.68 -24.43
C SER A 532 -11.93 -3.13 -25.86
N SER A 533 -11.02 -2.82 -26.76
CA SER A 533 -11.10 -3.17 -28.17
C SER A 533 -9.71 -3.45 -28.75
N ARG A 534 -9.70 -4.07 -29.91
CA ARG A 534 -8.52 -4.21 -30.77
C ARG A 534 -8.83 -3.56 -32.11
N GLY A 535 -8.34 -2.34 -32.32
CA GLY A 535 -8.31 -1.70 -33.64
C GLY A 535 -7.30 -2.41 -34.53
N VAL A 536 -7.53 -2.44 -35.85
CA VAL A 536 -6.56 -3.01 -36.80
C VAL A 536 -6.15 -1.93 -37.78
N LEU A 537 -4.86 -1.65 -37.88
CA LEU A 537 -4.30 -0.74 -38.86
C LEU A 537 -4.34 -1.37 -40.27
N LYS A 538 -4.25 -0.54 -41.35
CA LYS A 538 -4.13 -1.00 -42.72
C LYS A 538 -2.95 -1.97 -42.97
N SER A 539 -1.92 -1.90 -42.10
CA SER A 539 -0.77 -2.81 -42.07
C SER A 539 -1.08 -4.20 -41.49
N GLY A 540 -2.29 -4.43 -40.96
CA GLY A 540 -2.66 -5.66 -40.25
C GLY A 540 -2.25 -5.67 -38.75
N TYR A 541 -1.58 -4.65 -38.23
CA TYR A 541 -1.23 -4.55 -36.81
C TYR A 541 -2.48 -4.25 -35.97
N ALA A 542 -2.70 -5.08 -34.94
CA ALA A 542 -3.78 -4.87 -33.99
C ALA A 542 -3.33 -3.87 -32.90
N ILE A 543 -4.09 -2.80 -32.72
CA ILE A 543 -3.89 -1.81 -31.64
C ILE A 543 -4.84 -2.18 -30.51
N PRO A 544 -4.39 -2.87 -29.45
CA PRO A 544 -5.20 -3.04 -28.25
C PRO A 544 -5.30 -1.72 -27.50
N TRP A 545 -6.51 -1.37 -27.08
CA TRP A 545 -6.75 -0.19 -26.26
C TRP A 545 -7.91 -0.41 -25.30
N THR A 546 -7.80 0.26 -24.16
CA THR A 546 -8.82 0.22 -23.10
C THR A 546 -9.02 1.63 -22.57
N ILE A 547 -10.26 1.99 -22.31
CA ILE A 547 -10.64 3.17 -21.51
C ILE A 547 -11.52 2.74 -20.35
N GLY A 548 -11.45 3.46 -19.26
CA GLY A 548 -12.27 3.24 -18.08
C GLY A 548 -12.63 4.55 -17.40
N LEU A 549 -13.86 4.63 -16.91
CA LEU A 549 -14.35 5.71 -16.05
C LEU A 549 -15.01 5.08 -14.84
N ASN A 550 -14.65 5.53 -13.64
CA ASN A 550 -15.29 5.16 -12.41
C ASN A 550 -15.75 6.42 -11.66
N LEU A 551 -17.02 6.49 -11.34
CA LEU A 551 -17.60 7.51 -10.46
C LEU A 551 -17.81 6.88 -9.10
N TYR A 552 -17.38 7.55 -8.04
CA TYR A 552 -17.53 7.06 -6.67
C TYR A 552 -18.04 8.15 -5.73
N CYS A 553 -18.71 7.74 -4.69
CA CYS A 553 -19.10 8.59 -3.57
C CYS A 553 -19.09 7.77 -2.27
N MET A 554 -18.16 8.09 -1.39
CA MET A 554 -17.91 7.48 -0.09
C MET A 554 -18.45 8.44 0.98
N ASP A 555 -19.60 8.15 1.60
CA ASP A 555 -20.28 8.98 2.62
C ASP A 555 -20.04 8.37 4.01
N TYR A 556 -19.47 9.15 4.91
CA TYR A 556 -19.07 8.70 6.24
C TYR A 556 -19.93 9.30 7.34
N ASP A 557 -20.33 8.46 8.29
CA ASP A 557 -20.85 8.86 9.58
C ASP A 557 -19.79 8.64 10.68
N ASN A 558 -19.65 9.58 11.60
CA ASN A 558 -18.73 9.52 12.73
C ASN A 558 -17.25 9.31 12.34
N GLN A 559 -16.82 9.83 11.19
CA GLN A 559 -15.41 9.72 10.82
C GLN A 559 -14.53 10.38 11.87
N LEU A 560 -13.43 9.70 12.25
CA LEU A 560 -12.37 10.26 13.07
C LEU A 560 -11.44 11.10 12.18
N ILE A 561 -11.37 12.40 12.44
CA ILE A 561 -10.48 13.33 11.73
C ILE A 561 -9.50 13.98 12.70
N ALA A 562 -8.31 14.34 12.23
CA ALA A 562 -7.32 15.06 13.01
C ALA A 562 -7.83 16.45 13.44
N THR A 563 -7.62 16.80 14.74
CA THR A 563 -8.00 18.10 15.31
C THR A 563 -6.99 19.19 15.01
N GLY A 564 -5.77 18.82 14.66
CA GLY A 564 -4.62 19.73 14.56
C GLY A 564 -3.66 19.59 15.74
N ASP A 565 -4.13 19.08 16.89
CA ASP A 565 -3.25 18.79 18.03
C ASP A 565 -2.46 17.52 17.79
N VAL A 566 -1.25 17.46 18.34
CA VAL A 566 -0.35 16.31 18.24
C VAL A 566 -0.07 15.77 19.63
N SER A 567 -0.08 14.46 19.78
CA SER A 567 0.28 13.80 21.03
C SER A 567 1.78 13.90 21.33
N SER A 568 2.18 13.57 22.54
CA SER A 568 3.59 13.58 22.99
C SER A 568 4.50 12.66 22.15
N VAL A 569 3.93 11.70 21.43
CA VAL A 569 4.64 10.78 20.55
C VAL A 569 4.43 11.08 19.05
N GLY A 570 3.90 12.26 18.72
CA GLY A 570 3.75 12.72 17.33
C GLY A 570 2.51 12.20 16.58
N TYR A 571 1.56 11.53 17.27
CA TYR A 571 0.29 11.16 16.64
C TYR A 571 -0.70 12.31 16.66
N LEU A 572 -1.44 12.46 15.58
CA LEU A 572 -2.50 13.46 15.49
C LEU A 572 -3.68 13.06 16.39
N ASN A 573 -4.07 13.94 17.29
CA ASN A 573 -5.30 13.80 18.07
C ASN A 573 -6.50 13.85 17.11
N THR A 574 -7.54 13.08 17.42
CA THR A 574 -8.69 12.94 16.52
C THR A 574 -10.01 13.16 17.24
N THR A 575 -11.02 13.59 16.49
CA THR A 575 -12.40 13.71 16.96
C THR A 575 -13.37 13.12 15.94
N ASN A 576 -14.49 12.58 16.42
CA ASN A 576 -15.55 12.13 15.54
C ASN A 576 -16.33 13.32 14.94
N VAL A 577 -16.38 13.40 13.62
CA VAL A 577 -17.23 14.35 12.92
C VAL A 577 -18.52 13.67 12.45
N LYS A 578 -19.63 14.38 12.58
CA LYS A 578 -20.95 13.80 12.32
C LYS A 578 -21.08 13.29 10.88
N ARG A 579 -20.48 13.99 9.90
CA ARG A 579 -20.58 13.66 8.49
C ARG A 579 -19.38 14.13 7.70
N SER A 580 -18.90 13.30 6.80
CA SER A 580 -17.89 13.64 5.80
C SER A 580 -18.13 12.83 4.53
N TYR A 581 -17.57 13.26 3.39
CA TYR A 581 -17.67 12.51 2.16
C TYR A 581 -16.39 12.62 1.30
N ARG A 582 -16.20 11.64 0.46
CA ARG A 582 -15.22 11.61 -0.62
C ARG A 582 -15.92 11.18 -1.90
N CYS A 583 -16.11 12.11 -2.83
CA CYS A 583 -16.75 11.83 -4.11
C CYS A 583 -15.84 12.26 -5.26
N GLY A 584 -15.80 11.49 -6.34
CA GLY A 584 -14.92 11.81 -7.46
C GLY A 584 -15.16 10.97 -8.71
N ALA A 585 -14.31 11.24 -9.69
CA ALA A 585 -14.25 10.53 -10.97
C ALA A 585 -12.81 10.12 -11.27
N GLU A 586 -12.62 8.87 -11.65
CA GLU A 586 -11.35 8.27 -12.03
C GLU A 586 -11.43 7.86 -13.50
N PHE A 587 -10.63 8.49 -14.36
CA PHE A 587 -10.48 8.12 -15.76
C PHE A 587 -9.15 7.40 -15.96
N GLN A 588 -9.15 6.34 -16.76
CA GLN A 588 -7.97 5.56 -17.10
C GLN A 588 -7.98 5.20 -18.59
N PHE A 589 -6.81 5.11 -19.18
CA PHE A 589 -6.66 4.56 -20.52
C PHE A 589 -5.32 3.82 -20.68
N ALA A 590 -5.31 2.87 -21.61
CA ALA A 590 -4.12 2.16 -22.07
C ALA A 590 -4.25 1.93 -23.57
N VAL A 591 -3.18 2.21 -24.32
CA VAL A 591 -3.13 2.03 -25.78
C VAL A 591 -1.75 1.52 -26.19
N ASP A 592 -1.68 0.39 -26.86
CA ASP A 592 -0.45 -0.12 -27.48
C ASP A 592 -0.44 0.28 -28.96
N TRP A 593 0.08 1.50 -29.24
CA TRP A 593 0.07 2.11 -30.56
C TRP A 593 0.84 1.31 -31.60
N THR A 594 1.95 0.73 -31.19
CA THR A 594 2.82 -0.11 -32.03
C THR A 594 3.42 -1.23 -31.18
N SER A 595 4.12 -2.17 -31.79
CA SER A 595 4.86 -3.21 -31.07
C SER A 595 6.01 -2.66 -30.20
N TRP A 596 6.41 -1.40 -30.40
CA TRP A 596 7.52 -0.76 -29.71
C TRP A 596 7.11 0.45 -28.88
N PHE A 597 5.84 0.89 -28.92
CA PHE A 597 5.36 2.07 -28.18
C PHE A 597 3.98 1.84 -27.58
N ALA A 598 3.87 2.01 -26.28
CA ALA A 598 2.64 2.00 -25.51
C ALA A 598 2.45 3.30 -24.71
N TRP A 599 1.20 3.69 -24.51
CA TRP A 599 0.83 4.84 -23.71
C TRP A 599 -0.26 4.49 -22.72
N ARG A 600 -0.01 4.78 -21.44
CA ARG A 600 -0.94 4.56 -20.33
C ARG A 600 -1.10 5.83 -19.54
N GLY A 601 -2.29 6.09 -19.06
CA GLY A 601 -2.54 7.25 -18.22
C GLY A 601 -3.80 7.14 -17.39
N ASN A 602 -3.84 7.97 -16.36
CA ASN A 602 -5.01 8.13 -15.52
C ASN A 602 -5.15 9.59 -15.07
N LEU A 603 -6.37 9.95 -14.72
CA LEU A 603 -6.74 11.25 -14.18
C LEU A 603 -7.82 11.04 -13.13
N THR A 604 -7.60 11.57 -11.94
CA THR A 604 -8.60 11.58 -10.87
C THR A 604 -9.00 13.01 -10.58
N TRP A 605 -10.29 13.27 -10.49
CA TRP A 605 -10.87 14.44 -9.86
C TRP A 605 -11.64 14.00 -8.61
N SER A 606 -11.43 14.68 -7.47
CA SER A 606 -12.08 14.36 -6.21
C SER A 606 -12.48 15.60 -5.41
N ARG A 607 -13.52 15.44 -4.60
CA ARG A 607 -13.97 16.39 -3.60
C ARG A 607 -14.13 15.67 -2.29
N ASN A 608 -13.27 16.02 -1.32
CA ASN A 608 -13.20 15.36 -0.02
C ASN A 608 -13.49 16.41 1.06
N ARG A 609 -14.62 16.28 1.73
CA ARG A 609 -15.14 17.32 2.64
C ARG A 609 -15.65 16.70 3.94
N TRP A 610 -15.52 17.44 5.02
CA TRP A 610 -16.16 17.13 6.29
C TRP A 610 -17.01 18.33 6.77
N LYS A 611 -18.02 18.05 7.59
CA LYS A 611 -18.98 19.06 8.05
C LYS A 611 -18.58 19.55 9.43
N ASP A 612 -18.09 20.79 9.49
CA ASP A 612 -17.85 21.55 10.70
C ASP A 612 -19.05 22.45 10.98
N SER A 613 -19.89 22.03 11.95
CA SER A 613 -21.15 22.72 12.26
C SER A 613 -22.02 22.89 11.02
N ASN A 614 -22.06 24.08 10.42
CA ASN A 614 -22.81 24.38 9.20
C ASN A 614 -21.93 24.56 7.97
N THR A 615 -20.59 24.51 8.09
CA THR A 615 -19.63 24.74 7.01
C THR A 615 -19.02 23.42 6.53
N TRP A 616 -18.80 23.29 5.22
CA TRP A 616 -18.06 22.19 4.64
C TRP A 616 -16.60 22.59 4.45
N ARG A 617 -15.68 21.85 5.09
CA ARG A 617 -14.23 22.04 4.99
C ARG A 617 -13.57 20.92 4.21
N THR A 618 -12.40 21.19 3.62
CA THR A 618 -11.59 20.19 2.92
C THR A 618 -10.91 19.26 3.95
N ILE A 619 -10.90 17.98 3.66
CA ILE A 619 -10.13 16.99 4.43
C ILE A 619 -8.65 17.13 4.05
N SER A 620 -7.76 17.03 5.04
CA SER A 620 -6.31 17.06 4.84
C SER A 620 -5.83 15.93 3.91
N PHE A 621 -4.67 16.12 3.26
CA PHE A 621 -4.06 15.17 2.32
C PHE A 621 -5.00 14.69 1.21
N SER A 622 -5.88 15.57 0.75
CA SER A 622 -6.89 15.28 -0.26
C SER A 622 -6.79 16.26 -1.43
N PRO A 623 -5.88 16.04 -2.38
CA PRO A 623 -5.77 16.87 -3.56
C PRO A 623 -7.03 16.77 -4.44
N ASP A 624 -7.48 17.87 -5.03
CA ASP A 624 -8.62 17.88 -5.95
C ASP A 624 -8.31 17.13 -7.26
N TRP A 625 -7.02 17.10 -7.67
CA TRP A 625 -6.58 16.46 -8.91
C TRP A 625 -5.31 15.66 -8.71
N THR A 626 -5.30 14.44 -9.26
CA THR A 626 -4.08 13.64 -9.46
C THR A 626 -4.07 13.11 -10.88
N ALA A 627 -2.89 13.00 -11.49
CA ALA A 627 -2.74 12.35 -12.79
C ALA A 627 -1.44 11.57 -12.86
N GLY A 628 -1.49 10.39 -13.48
CA GLY A 628 -0.35 9.58 -13.83
C GLY A 628 -0.27 9.38 -15.35
N ASN A 629 0.92 9.44 -15.91
CA ASN A 629 1.16 9.21 -17.34
C ASN A 629 2.43 8.41 -17.54
N THR A 630 2.40 7.40 -18.39
CA THR A 630 3.56 6.55 -18.74
C THR A 630 3.64 6.37 -20.23
N PHE A 631 4.76 6.78 -20.83
CA PHE A 631 5.17 6.41 -22.17
C PHE A 631 6.18 5.28 -22.08
N SER A 632 5.88 4.15 -22.73
CA SER A 632 6.72 2.95 -22.72
C SER A 632 7.25 2.66 -24.11
N PHE A 633 8.55 2.51 -24.25
CA PHE A 633 9.25 2.16 -25.47
C PHE A 633 9.96 0.84 -25.31
N HIS A 634 9.80 -0.10 -26.25
CA HIS A 634 10.46 -1.40 -26.22
C HIS A 634 11.03 -1.75 -27.60
N HIS A 635 12.30 -2.12 -27.65
CA HIS A 635 12.93 -2.57 -28.88
C HIS A 635 14.15 -3.46 -28.60
N ALA A 636 14.13 -4.67 -29.15
CA ALA A 636 15.29 -5.58 -29.12
C ALA A 636 15.94 -5.75 -27.73
N GLY A 637 15.13 -5.99 -26.70
CA GLY A 637 15.59 -6.15 -25.30
C GLY A 637 15.81 -4.84 -24.56
N PHE A 638 15.75 -3.69 -25.22
CA PHE A 638 15.78 -2.38 -24.58
C PHE A 638 14.36 -1.93 -24.23
N ASN A 639 14.18 -1.42 -23.00
CA ASN A 639 12.95 -0.77 -22.56
C ASN A 639 13.29 0.60 -21.96
N ALA A 640 12.41 1.57 -22.21
CA ALA A 640 12.46 2.90 -21.61
C ALA A 640 11.04 3.35 -21.24
N ASP A 641 10.84 3.70 -19.98
CA ASP A 641 9.57 4.24 -19.48
C ASP A 641 9.76 5.67 -18.99
N ILE A 642 8.97 6.60 -19.50
CA ILE A 642 8.88 7.98 -19.01
C ILE A 642 7.58 8.07 -18.22
N GLN A 643 7.71 8.22 -16.91
CA GLN A 643 6.58 8.28 -15.98
C GLN A 643 6.44 9.70 -15.42
N THR A 644 5.26 10.30 -15.54
CA THR A 644 4.96 11.62 -14.99
C THR A 644 3.80 11.54 -14.01
N LEU A 645 4.01 12.07 -12.82
CA LEU A 645 3.02 12.21 -11.75
C LEU A 645 2.69 13.69 -11.56
N VAL A 646 1.41 14.00 -11.46
CA VAL A 646 0.88 15.35 -11.16
C VAL A 646 -0.02 15.26 -9.93
N VAL A 647 0.24 16.10 -8.94
CA VAL A 647 -0.59 16.21 -7.72
C VAL A 647 -0.92 17.67 -7.50
N SER A 648 -2.20 18.01 -7.35
CA SER A 648 -2.63 19.36 -7.04
C SER A 648 -2.27 19.73 -5.59
N SER A 649 -2.37 21.02 -5.25
CA SER A 649 -2.17 21.49 -3.88
C SER A 649 -3.16 20.84 -2.92
N GLN A 650 -2.74 20.62 -1.67
CA GLN A 650 -3.54 20.00 -0.62
C GLN A 650 -3.24 20.62 0.75
N PHE A 651 -4.23 20.63 1.62
CA PHE A 651 -4.08 21.10 3.00
C PHE A 651 -3.43 20.03 3.87
N LEU A 652 -2.60 20.46 4.84
CA LEU A 652 -2.00 19.59 5.85
C LEU A 652 -2.92 19.37 7.05
N GLY A 653 -3.81 20.32 7.34
CA GLY A 653 -4.80 20.27 8.42
C GLY A 653 -6.24 20.32 7.89
N ASN A 654 -7.20 19.94 8.74
CA ASN A 654 -8.63 19.89 8.38
C ASN A 654 -9.37 21.24 8.48
N TYR A 655 -8.70 22.30 8.93
CA TYR A 655 -9.31 23.62 9.11
C TYR A 655 -9.03 24.62 7.97
N GLU A 656 -8.43 24.12 6.87
CA GLU A 656 -8.15 24.91 5.64
C GLU A 656 -7.22 26.11 5.91
N ASP A 657 -6.25 25.97 6.82
CA ASP A 657 -5.22 26.98 7.01
C ASP A 657 -4.39 27.14 5.72
N ILE A 658 -4.37 28.35 5.17
CA ILE A 658 -3.64 28.64 3.94
C ILE A 658 -2.12 28.51 4.12
N ASN A 659 -1.61 28.69 5.34
CA ASN A 659 -0.20 28.53 5.66
C ASN A 659 0.20 27.06 5.79
N ALA A 660 -0.75 26.19 6.16
CA ALA A 660 -0.56 24.73 6.29
C ALA A 660 -0.99 24.02 5.00
N LYS A 661 -0.28 24.29 3.89
CA LYS A 661 -0.64 23.79 2.56
C LYS A 661 0.56 23.33 1.76
N LEU A 662 0.50 22.15 1.19
CA LEU A 662 1.43 21.67 0.18
C LEU A 662 1.11 22.28 -1.18
N LYS A 663 2.14 22.75 -1.87
CA LYS A 663 2.01 23.27 -3.25
C LYS A 663 1.78 22.10 -4.22
N ALA A 664 1.11 22.39 -5.34
CA ALA A 664 1.03 21.44 -6.44
C ALA A 664 2.42 21.13 -7.00
N TYR A 665 2.62 19.90 -7.44
CA TYR A 665 3.88 19.46 -8.03
C TYR A 665 3.68 18.52 -9.21
N THR A 666 4.70 18.48 -10.07
CA THR A 666 4.84 17.53 -11.17
C THR A 666 6.22 16.92 -11.10
N VAL A 667 6.31 15.60 -11.11
CA VAL A 667 7.56 14.85 -11.09
C VAL A 667 7.59 13.88 -12.26
N THR A 668 8.70 13.84 -12.99
CA THR A 668 8.91 12.93 -14.11
C THR A 668 10.13 12.05 -13.82
N ASN A 669 9.95 10.73 -13.97
CA ASN A 669 10.99 9.74 -13.81
C ASN A 669 11.29 9.07 -15.17
N LEU A 670 12.53 8.68 -15.40
CA LEU A 670 12.97 7.88 -16.53
C LEU A 670 13.52 6.56 -16.02
N GLN A 671 12.96 5.47 -16.52
CA GLN A 671 13.41 4.12 -16.24
C GLN A 671 13.93 3.47 -17.50
N LEU A 672 15.08 2.81 -17.41
CA LEU A 672 15.76 2.15 -18.51
C LEU A 672 16.07 0.72 -18.13
N SER A 673 15.90 -0.22 -19.05
CA SER A 673 16.43 -1.57 -18.89
C SER A 673 16.89 -2.15 -20.24
N TYR A 674 17.91 -2.99 -20.18
CA TYR A 674 18.43 -3.68 -21.35
C TYR A 674 18.75 -5.13 -21.03
N ALA A 675 17.98 -6.04 -21.59
CA ALA A 675 18.25 -7.47 -21.54
C ALA A 675 19.34 -7.81 -22.54
N LEU A 676 20.50 -8.31 -22.08
CA LEU A 676 21.62 -8.67 -22.93
C LEU A 676 21.22 -9.85 -23.83
N PRO A 677 21.50 -9.80 -25.16
CA PRO A 677 21.08 -10.82 -26.11
C PRO A 677 21.95 -12.10 -26.02
N ILE A 678 21.96 -12.76 -24.86
CA ILE A 678 22.73 -13.97 -24.59
C ILE A 678 21.97 -15.16 -25.17
N LYS A 679 22.57 -15.82 -26.18
CA LYS A 679 21.94 -16.98 -26.87
C LYS A 679 22.34 -18.34 -26.28
N ASN A 680 23.29 -18.38 -25.35
CA ASN A 680 23.79 -19.61 -24.76
C ASN A 680 23.00 -19.94 -23.49
N SER A 681 22.24 -21.02 -23.48
CA SER A 681 21.43 -21.49 -22.34
C SER A 681 22.23 -21.84 -21.08
N ASN A 682 23.55 -21.97 -21.19
CA ASN A 682 24.43 -22.22 -20.02
C ASN A 682 24.94 -20.93 -19.37
N ILE A 683 24.61 -19.77 -19.93
CA ILE A 683 24.95 -18.47 -19.35
C ILE A 683 23.67 -17.84 -18.81
N PRO A 684 23.69 -17.30 -17.58
CA PRO A 684 22.53 -16.61 -17.00
C PRO A 684 22.02 -15.47 -17.88
N ASP A 685 20.71 -15.21 -17.82
CA ASP A 685 20.12 -14.01 -18.39
C ASP A 685 20.55 -12.79 -17.57
N ILE A 686 21.04 -11.76 -18.20
CA ILE A 686 21.51 -10.53 -17.56
C ILE A 686 20.71 -9.35 -18.09
N THR A 687 20.10 -8.61 -17.18
CA THR A 687 19.41 -7.35 -17.48
C THR A 687 20.09 -6.19 -16.74
N LEU A 688 20.53 -5.19 -17.49
CA LEU A 688 21.02 -3.93 -16.93
C LEU A 688 19.84 -3.01 -16.66
N LYS A 689 19.90 -2.24 -15.56
CA LYS A 689 18.86 -1.28 -15.15
C LYS A 689 19.46 0.10 -14.91
N GLY A 690 18.71 1.13 -15.22
CA GLY A 690 19.03 2.53 -14.89
C GLY A 690 17.74 3.28 -14.57
N GLN A 691 17.77 4.15 -13.57
CA GLN A 691 16.65 4.99 -13.19
C GLN A 691 17.10 6.40 -12.87
N ILE A 692 16.42 7.38 -13.43
CA ILE A 692 16.59 8.79 -13.09
C ILE A 692 15.26 9.25 -12.50
N ASN A 693 15.26 9.50 -11.21
CA ASN A 693 14.11 10.07 -10.53
C ASN A 693 14.16 11.60 -10.61
N ASN A 694 12.99 12.21 -10.69
CA ASN A 694 12.82 13.65 -10.75
C ASN A 694 13.71 14.30 -11.85
N LEU A 695 13.56 13.83 -13.09
CA LEU A 695 14.38 14.18 -14.27
C LEU A 695 14.54 15.69 -14.47
N PHE A 696 13.56 16.51 -14.07
CA PHE A 696 13.55 17.95 -14.24
C PHE A 696 13.97 18.72 -12.97
N ASP A 697 14.50 18.03 -11.95
CA ASP A 697 14.97 18.60 -10.68
C ASP A 697 13.91 19.49 -9.99
N THR A 698 12.66 19.08 -10.04
CA THR A 698 11.55 19.81 -9.40
C THR A 698 11.77 19.85 -7.89
N LYS A 699 11.80 21.03 -7.29
CA LYS A 699 11.84 21.22 -5.85
C LYS A 699 10.43 21.09 -5.30
N TYR A 700 10.09 19.95 -4.71
CA TYR A 700 8.75 19.66 -4.21
C TYR A 700 8.76 19.10 -2.79
N VAL A 701 7.60 19.17 -2.17
CA VAL A 701 7.30 18.66 -0.84
C VAL A 701 6.02 17.85 -0.97
N ASN A 702 6.03 16.61 -0.49
CA ASN A 702 4.86 15.73 -0.59
C ASN A 702 4.26 15.35 0.75
N ASN A 703 4.96 15.62 1.86
CA ASN A 703 4.52 15.35 3.23
C ASN A 703 4.72 16.56 4.13
N GLY A 704 4.01 16.60 5.26
CA GLY A 704 4.10 17.64 6.28
C GLY A 704 3.02 17.48 7.31
N GLY A 705 2.89 18.44 8.21
CA GLY A 705 1.86 18.47 9.22
C GLY A 705 1.69 19.85 9.82
N THR A 706 0.72 19.97 10.72
CA THR A 706 0.50 21.17 11.53
C THR A 706 -0.15 20.79 12.85
N ASP A 707 0.25 21.46 13.92
CA ASP A 707 -0.39 21.43 15.23
C ASP A 707 -1.34 22.62 15.46
N GLY A 708 -1.63 23.35 14.38
CA GLY A 708 -2.45 24.58 14.43
C GLY A 708 -1.65 25.85 14.70
N THR A 709 -0.45 25.75 15.25
CA THR A 709 0.46 26.87 15.52
C THR A 709 1.69 26.79 14.63
N TYR A 710 2.29 25.63 14.55
CA TYR A 710 3.47 25.34 13.76
C TYR A 710 3.14 24.47 12.55
N VAL A 711 3.85 24.69 11.43
CA VAL A 711 3.71 23.90 10.20
C VAL A 711 5.08 23.37 9.82
N TRP A 712 5.16 22.05 9.65
CA TRP A 712 6.38 21.36 9.22
C TRP A 712 6.19 20.67 7.88
N TYR A 713 7.28 20.49 7.16
CA TYR A 713 7.32 19.97 5.80
C TYR A 713 8.45 18.96 5.64
N PHE A 714 8.27 17.99 4.73
CA PHE A 714 9.28 17.00 4.37
C PHE A 714 9.67 17.19 2.89
N PRO A 715 10.80 17.88 2.62
CA PRO A 715 11.27 18.10 1.27
C PRO A 715 11.74 16.81 0.62
N GLN A 716 11.43 16.66 -0.67
CA GLN A 716 11.79 15.49 -1.45
C GLN A 716 13.04 15.74 -2.28
N ALA A 717 13.76 14.66 -2.60
CA ALA A 717 15.00 14.71 -3.38
C ALA A 717 14.78 15.38 -4.74
N GLY A 718 15.78 16.15 -5.18
CA GLY A 718 15.92 16.61 -6.54
C GLY A 718 16.25 15.45 -7.49
N ILE A 719 16.83 15.78 -8.64
CA ILE A 719 17.29 14.74 -9.58
C ILE A 719 18.25 13.77 -8.88
N ASN A 720 17.95 12.47 -9.01
CA ASN A 720 18.80 11.42 -8.46
C ASN A 720 18.82 10.20 -9.38
N VAL A 721 19.93 9.44 -9.34
CA VAL A 721 20.22 8.37 -10.28
C VAL A 721 20.51 7.07 -9.52
N HIS A 722 19.95 5.98 -10.04
CA HIS A 722 20.22 4.62 -9.61
C HIS A 722 20.58 3.76 -10.83
N ALA A 723 21.48 2.81 -10.64
CA ALA A 723 21.84 1.83 -11.66
C ALA A 723 22.04 0.45 -11.03
N GLY A 724 21.80 -0.60 -11.80
CA GLY A 724 21.93 -1.95 -11.29
C GLY A 724 21.86 -3.01 -12.38
N PHE A 725 21.81 -4.25 -11.93
CA PHE A 725 21.66 -5.40 -12.81
C PHE A 725 20.86 -6.51 -12.14
N VAL A 726 20.27 -7.34 -12.98
CA VAL A 726 19.58 -8.58 -12.59
C VAL A 726 20.22 -9.74 -13.33
N VAL A 727 20.58 -10.78 -12.60
CA VAL A 727 21.10 -12.05 -13.15
C VAL A 727 20.12 -13.15 -12.80
N GLN A 728 19.65 -13.90 -13.81
CA GLN A 728 18.68 -14.99 -13.62
C GLN A 728 19.19 -16.27 -14.31
N TRP A 729 19.08 -17.45 -13.64
CA TRP A 729 19.50 -18.76 -14.15
C TRP A 729 18.52 -19.88 -13.81
#